data_11780a915cd8e43328dfbe27241c0b0a
#
_entry.id   11780a915cd8e43328dfbe27241c0b0a
#
_cell.length_a   1.000
_cell.length_b   1.000
_cell.length_c   1.000
_cell.angle_alpha   90.00
_cell.angle_beta   90.00
_cell.angle_gamma   90.00
#
_symmetry.space_group_name_H-M   'P 1'
#
loop_
_entity.id
_entity.type
_entity.pdbx_description
1 polymer ?
#
loop_
_entity_poly.entity_id
_entity_poly.type
_entity_poly.pdbx_seq_one_letter_code
_entity_poly.pdbx_strand_id
1 'polypeptide(L)'
;MHKALCLLVLSGLGMPAVTAQEVATDSATVRRIAKAKKEVNYEMKNITGRIVDDATGEPMGGVRIQALGLESYSTLTEEDGSYKLDIPTFSDVIYVYAEGYNPLQVVVKEGKADGKLISTHFKNIYTDGTNITANRMIEVDETSGVSIDTDIQNHLAGDIYTINRNGVPGQGAYMQIRGVNSLNAGSQPMIILDGNIIDPQYDRTTLHEGFYNNLLASIDPEDIASVQVLKNGTALYGAKGANGVVIITTKRGKSQATKIGVRIYGGVELTPKKLDVLGGNDYSSYLSDMLSTMDDYNFNSLTSLAFLDKSPSNYYRNVFNNNTDWQKDMYQNAMTQNYKINVEGGDDIGMYALSLGYTSSEATGVGTDMDRLNLRFNTDIKVFKNLTTGLDIAYNQTSYNLMDQGWSEDYSMQNIGAPNVLGVVSAPFISPYAYYYDYDSNEPFASDHLKLSKEYAGKYAATSSNWVQNPFMFPRTVGINEALRNPYWVIRNGEGNNKNYAQLTQIHLNVSPKWQITKQFSISDRFNYTMSRNNEKYFLPIAGTNMYELKDLGSISSVLKTQFAKETTLNNDLRLQWGNTYGAHDIDVAAGWRYNNYQFSYNSMSGYNNENDKLPNLKKNMQYINYTGTNDNWIDMTYYLNANYNFKNRYFADFVVSSQASSRFGDNTKDGFQMAGVSWGVFPSLQLGWLISSEPWFKTGKGIQYLKLTAGAEKNGNDNLVDYYAARTYWESMQVTENTVGLYLKNIENSTIQWETTTKYNVGLEGSFLNNRLHAGLDLYWHKTDDLLTLKELNFVSGMNKYWTNEGAMTNKGFEVNVNAALINKKNWKWELGASMGHYNNKVTDLPNTTNNRIEIYKNVYNPATESWTSVEDGTIHGFTNSVYGNENILTAVGYAAGSFYGWQTNGVFASDAEASKATTAPGTNG
;
A
#
# COMPACT_ATOMS: atom_id res chain seq x y z
N MET A 1 3.69 -0.48 -34.03
CA MET A 1 5.11 -0.89 -34.09
C MET A 1 5.54 -1.83 -32.96
N HIS A 2 4.81 -1.92 -31.85
CA HIS A 2 5.14 -2.81 -30.72
C HIS A 2 4.74 -4.28 -30.90
N LYS A 3 3.77 -4.59 -31.73
CA LYS A 3 3.35 -6.00 -32.01
C LYS A 3 4.34 -6.81 -32.84
N ALA A 4 5.35 -6.17 -33.44
CA ALA A 4 6.33 -6.88 -34.29
C ALA A 4 7.61 -7.29 -33.52
N LEU A 5 7.82 -6.78 -32.30
CA LEU A 5 9.04 -7.06 -31.53
C LEU A 5 8.96 -8.38 -30.75
N CYS A 6 7.76 -8.85 -30.42
CA CYS A 6 7.58 -10.13 -29.72
C CYS A 6 7.86 -11.37 -30.59
N LEU A 7 7.82 -11.23 -31.91
CA LEU A 7 8.09 -12.36 -32.84
C LEU A 7 9.56 -12.49 -33.22
N LEU A 8 10.38 -11.48 -33.00
CA LEU A 8 11.81 -11.47 -33.38
C LEU A 8 12.77 -12.03 -32.33
N VAL A 9 12.34 -12.14 -31.06
CA VAL A 9 13.18 -12.71 -29.99
C VAL A 9 13.17 -14.25 -29.98
N LEU A 10 12.14 -14.86 -30.59
CA LEU A 10 12.02 -16.33 -30.68
C LEU A 10 12.81 -16.97 -31.84
N SER A 11 13.33 -16.18 -32.77
CA SER A 11 14.06 -16.72 -33.95
C SER A 11 15.59 -16.71 -33.83
N GLY A 12 16.15 -16.21 -32.72
CA GLY A 12 17.61 -16.03 -32.56
C GLY A 12 18.32 -17.04 -31.67
N LEU A 13 17.62 -17.94 -30.99
CA LEU A 13 18.23 -18.98 -30.16
C LEU A 13 18.06 -20.35 -30.78
N GLY A 14 18.96 -20.67 -31.70
CA GLY A 14 19.12 -22.04 -32.22
C GLY A 14 19.67 -22.94 -31.10
N MET A 15 18.81 -23.63 -30.39
CA MET A 15 19.20 -24.72 -29.50
C MET A 15 19.08 -26.05 -30.24
N PRO A 16 20.07 -26.93 -30.15
CA PRO A 16 19.95 -28.28 -30.73
C PRO A 16 18.88 -29.07 -29.95
N ALA A 17 18.03 -29.75 -30.70
CA ALA A 17 17.01 -30.63 -30.16
C ALA A 17 17.71 -31.77 -29.37
N VAL A 18 17.58 -31.79 -28.05
CA VAL A 18 17.91 -32.94 -27.23
C VAL A 18 16.67 -33.79 -27.08
N THR A 19 16.76 -35.00 -27.60
CA THR A 19 15.70 -36.04 -27.48
C THR A 19 15.47 -36.37 -26.00
N ALA A 20 14.21 -36.28 -25.57
CA ALA A 20 13.76 -36.69 -24.27
C ALA A 20 14.01 -38.19 -24.04
N GLN A 21 14.92 -38.52 -23.17
CA GLN A 21 15.09 -39.84 -22.61
C GLN A 21 14.45 -39.84 -21.22
N GLU A 22 13.46 -40.70 -21.05
CA GLU A 22 12.84 -40.95 -19.74
C GLU A 22 13.91 -41.29 -18.70
N VAL A 23 14.14 -40.43 -17.75
CA VAL A 23 14.96 -40.72 -16.58
C VAL A 23 13.98 -41.09 -15.47
N ALA A 24 13.96 -42.38 -15.15
CA ALA A 24 13.33 -42.89 -13.95
C ALA A 24 13.85 -42.15 -12.74
N THR A 25 12.94 -41.63 -11.92
CA THR A 25 13.24 -41.00 -10.63
C THR A 25 13.94 -41.98 -9.71
N ASP A 26 15.26 -41.90 -9.68
CA ASP A 26 16.08 -42.76 -8.82
C ASP A 26 15.97 -42.28 -7.36
N SER A 27 15.17 -43.03 -6.57
CA SER A 27 15.05 -42.86 -5.13
C SER A 27 16.39 -42.96 -4.37
N ALA A 28 17.45 -43.43 -5.05
CA ALA A 28 18.79 -43.53 -4.49
C ALA A 28 19.51 -42.19 -4.36
N THR A 29 19.18 -41.20 -5.20
CA THR A 29 19.80 -39.87 -5.18
C THR A 29 19.28 -39.04 -3.99
N VAL A 30 17.97 -39.11 -3.71
CA VAL A 30 17.37 -38.47 -2.54
C VAL A 30 17.92 -39.06 -1.24
N ARG A 31 18.15 -40.40 -1.21
CA ARG A 31 18.81 -41.07 -0.08
C ARG A 31 20.27 -40.69 0.14
N ARG A 32 20.98 -40.25 -0.91
CA ARG A 32 22.40 -39.79 -0.80
C ARG A 32 22.49 -38.39 -0.20
N ILE A 33 21.54 -37.51 -0.47
CA ILE A 33 21.54 -36.14 0.11
C ILE A 33 21.22 -36.21 1.61
N ALA A 34 20.30 -37.08 2.03
CA ALA A 34 20.01 -37.33 3.44
C ALA A 34 21.20 -37.99 4.19
N LYS A 35 22.06 -38.72 3.49
CA LYS A 35 23.22 -39.41 4.10
C LYS A 35 24.45 -38.53 4.31
N ALA A 36 24.58 -37.40 3.64
CA ALA A 36 25.76 -36.55 3.70
C ALA A 36 25.84 -35.60 4.92
N LYS A 37 24.80 -35.52 5.76
CA LYS A 37 24.76 -34.63 6.95
C LYS A 37 24.92 -35.33 8.29
N LYS A 38 25.39 -36.55 8.35
CA LYS A 38 25.50 -37.35 9.57
C LYS A 38 26.90 -37.28 10.14
N GLU A 39 27.17 -36.37 11.08
CA GLU A 39 28.24 -36.42 12.05
C GLU A 39 28.08 -35.36 13.17
N VAL A 40 27.03 -35.57 13.99
CA VAL A 40 27.00 -35.15 15.40
C VAL A 40 26.50 -36.37 16.16
N ASN A 41 27.27 -36.86 17.11
CA ASN A 41 26.91 -38.04 17.93
C ASN A 41 25.80 -37.68 18.92
N TYR A 42 24.55 -37.63 18.43
CA TYR A 42 23.40 -37.64 19.31
C TYR A 42 23.02 -39.09 19.65
N GLU A 43 22.53 -39.27 20.85
CA GLU A 43 21.74 -40.46 21.10
C GLU A 43 20.48 -40.37 20.22
N MET A 44 20.34 -41.34 19.33
CA MET A 44 19.25 -41.34 18.35
C MET A 44 18.18 -42.31 18.77
N LYS A 45 16.92 -41.97 18.55
CA LYS A 45 15.79 -42.89 18.64
C LYS A 45 15.20 -43.04 17.23
N ASN A 46 14.81 -44.25 16.93
CA ASN A 46 14.13 -44.60 15.72
C ASN A 46 12.63 -44.42 15.92
N ILE A 47 12.01 -43.67 15.02
CA ILE A 47 10.56 -43.51 14.99
C ILE A 47 10.00 -44.11 13.70
N THR A 48 8.80 -44.62 13.79
CA THR A 48 8.02 -45.16 12.68
C THR A 48 6.62 -44.58 12.71
N GLY A 49 5.98 -44.50 11.56
CA GLY A 49 4.59 -44.08 11.50
C GLY A 49 4.02 -44.22 10.11
N ARG A 50 2.78 -43.85 9.95
CA ARG A 50 2.05 -43.89 8.70
C ARG A 50 1.27 -42.60 8.51
N ILE A 51 1.34 -42.04 7.33
CA ILE A 51 0.59 -40.84 6.95
C ILE A 51 -0.47 -41.22 5.94
N VAL A 52 -1.70 -40.77 6.20
CA VAL A 52 -2.86 -41.02 5.34
C VAL A 52 -3.63 -39.69 5.08
N ASP A 53 -4.32 -39.62 3.98
CA ASP A 53 -5.31 -38.56 3.72
C ASP A 53 -6.53 -38.77 4.66
N ASP A 54 -6.92 -37.78 5.43
CA ASP A 54 -8.04 -37.83 6.36
C ASP A 54 -9.39 -38.06 5.67
N ALA A 55 -9.56 -37.54 4.44
CA ALA A 55 -10.81 -37.62 3.71
C ALA A 55 -11.04 -38.99 3.06
N THR A 56 -9.97 -39.61 2.57
CA THR A 56 -10.04 -40.89 1.82
C THR A 56 -9.59 -42.08 2.64
N GLY A 57 -8.74 -41.86 3.68
CA GLY A 57 -8.05 -42.92 4.42
C GLY A 57 -6.94 -43.59 3.60
N GLU A 58 -6.68 -43.16 2.37
CA GLU A 58 -5.64 -43.70 1.52
C GLU A 58 -4.24 -43.30 2.00
N PRO A 59 -3.24 -44.16 1.86
CA PRO A 59 -1.88 -43.87 2.22
C PRO A 59 -1.30 -42.78 1.31
N MET A 60 -0.45 -41.94 1.90
CA MET A 60 0.18 -40.82 1.19
C MET A 60 1.69 -41.08 1.08
N GLY A 61 2.15 -41.33 -0.15
CA GLY A 61 3.55 -41.44 -0.50
C GLY A 61 4.16 -40.06 -0.81
N GLY A 62 5.47 -39.90 -0.56
CA GLY A 62 6.19 -38.66 -0.88
C GLY A 62 5.94 -37.49 0.10
N VAL A 63 5.28 -37.75 1.23
CA VAL A 63 5.09 -36.73 2.30
C VAL A 63 6.39 -36.53 3.05
N ARG A 64 6.79 -35.27 3.23
CA ARG A 64 7.97 -34.90 4.00
C ARG A 64 7.71 -35.00 5.50
N ILE A 65 8.53 -35.77 6.17
CA ILE A 65 8.53 -35.92 7.62
C ILE A 65 9.86 -35.39 8.13
N GLN A 66 9.85 -34.50 9.09
CA GLN A 66 11.08 -33.97 9.69
C GLN A 66 10.93 -33.83 11.20
N ALA A 67 12.03 -33.93 11.94
CA ALA A 67 12.05 -33.53 13.32
C ALA A 67 11.80 -32.04 13.44
N LEU A 68 10.88 -31.59 14.31
CA LEU A 68 10.52 -30.19 14.44
C LEU A 68 11.75 -29.30 14.70
N GLY A 69 11.99 -28.31 13.84
CA GLY A 69 13.13 -27.40 13.92
C GLY A 69 14.48 -28.01 13.50
N LEU A 70 14.51 -29.23 13.03
CA LEU A 70 15.75 -29.93 12.66
C LEU A 70 15.62 -30.51 11.25
N GLU A 71 15.75 -29.66 10.22
CA GLU A 71 15.56 -30.03 8.80
C GLU A 71 16.50 -31.17 8.33
N SER A 72 17.68 -31.29 8.96
CA SER A 72 18.65 -32.35 8.65
C SER A 72 18.18 -33.75 9.01
N TYR A 73 17.18 -33.84 9.87
CA TYR A 73 16.55 -35.09 10.27
C TYR A 73 15.17 -35.22 9.61
N SER A 74 15.18 -35.52 8.33
CA SER A 74 13.96 -35.66 7.53
C SER A 74 13.98 -36.91 6.65
N THR A 75 12.77 -37.37 6.29
CA THR A 75 12.55 -38.46 5.34
C THR A 75 11.28 -38.21 4.57
N LEU A 76 11.04 -39.00 3.52
CA LEU A 76 9.78 -39.05 2.79
C LEU A 76 9.05 -40.31 3.11
N THR A 77 7.70 -40.29 3.08
CA THR A 77 6.90 -41.49 3.17
C THR A 77 7.04 -42.37 1.95
N GLU A 78 7.01 -43.69 2.11
CA GLU A 78 6.92 -44.66 1.05
C GLU A 78 5.50 -44.63 0.39
N GLU A 79 5.29 -45.35 -0.72
CA GLU A 79 4.00 -45.34 -1.43
C GLU A 79 2.83 -45.83 -0.57
N ASP A 80 3.10 -46.69 0.40
CA ASP A 80 2.10 -47.19 1.35
C ASP A 80 1.87 -46.24 2.55
N GLY A 81 2.45 -45.01 2.48
CA GLY A 81 2.35 -43.96 3.50
C GLY A 81 3.24 -44.22 4.73
N SER A 82 3.97 -45.34 4.78
CA SER A 82 4.84 -45.65 5.93
C SER A 82 6.14 -44.86 5.86
N TYR A 83 6.76 -44.63 7.01
CA TYR A 83 8.07 -44.03 7.12
C TYR A 83 8.85 -44.51 8.30
N LYS A 84 10.15 -44.34 8.23
CA LYS A 84 11.12 -44.60 9.28
C LYS A 84 12.10 -43.44 9.32
N LEU A 85 12.27 -42.82 10.49
CA LEU A 85 13.15 -41.67 10.70
C LEU A 85 13.93 -41.83 12.01
N ASP A 86 15.23 -41.65 11.96
CA ASP A 86 16.06 -41.52 13.15
C ASP A 86 16.12 -40.06 13.56
N ILE A 87 15.66 -39.75 14.77
CA ILE A 87 15.68 -38.42 15.34
C ILE A 87 16.47 -38.39 16.66
N PRO A 88 17.02 -37.26 17.07
CA PRO A 88 17.63 -37.09 18.37
C PRO A 88 16.66 -37.47 19.50
N THR A 89 17.16 -38.11 20.56
CA THR A 89 16.30 -38.59 21.69
C THR A 89 15.57 -37.48 22.39
N PHE A 90 16.08 -36.24 22.33
CA PHE A 90 15.41 -35.04 22.87
C PHE A 90 14.29 -34.49 22.01
N SER A 91 14.18 -34.88 20.74
CA SER A 91 13.13 -34.42 19.84
C SER A 91 11.91 -35.36 19.94
N ASP A 92 10.80 -34.82 20.45
CA ASP A 92 9.56 -35.59 20.65
C ASP A 92 8.43 -35.12 19.71
N VAL A 93 8.71 -34.25 18.77
CA VAL A 93 7.71 -33.74 17.82
C VAL A 93 8.26 -33.83 16.40
N ILE A 94 7.44 -34.32 15.49
CA ILE A 94 7.71 -34.29 14.07
C ILE A 94 6.78 -33.29 13.38
N TYR A 95 7.30 -32.67 12.32
CA TYR A 95 6.57 -31.84 11.40
C TYR A 95 6.35 -32.60 10.09
N VAL A 96 5.10 -32.66 9.66
CA VAL A 96 4.66 -33.37 8.47
C VAL A 96 4.13 -32.37 7.47
N TYR A 97 4.67 -32.38 6.28
CA TYR A 97 4.31 -31.44 5.23
C TYR A 97 4.06 -32.14 3.89
N ALA A 98 2.96 -31.80 3.24
CA ALA A 98 2.66 -32.15 1.87
C ALA A 98 2.01 -30.95 1.17
N GLU A 99 2.34 -30.72 -0.10
CA GLU A 99 1.76 -29.66 -0.91
C GLU A 99 0.24 -29.83 -1.03
N GLY A 100 -0.53 -28.76 -0.84
CA GLY A 100 -1.99 -28.81 -0.86
C GLY A 100 -2.65 -29.34 0.39
N TYR A 101 -1.89 -29.56 1.48
CA TYR A 101 -2.40 -30.04 2.77
C TYR A 101 -1.98 -29.11 3.90
N ASN A 102 -2.82 -29.04 4.93
CA ASN A 102 -2.44 -28.37 6.18
C ASN A 102 -1.23 -29.07 6.80
N PRO A 103 -0.16 -28.35 7.16
CA PRO A 103 0.96 -28.93 7.88
C PRO A 103 0.50 -29.53 9.21
N LEU A 104 1.12 -30.62 9.62
CA LEU A 104 0.74 -31.37 10.81
C LEU A 104 1.94 -31.50 11.76
N GLN A 105 1.75 -31.19 13.03
CA GLN A 105 2.72 -31.50 14.06
C GLN A 105 2.22 -32.73 14.87
N VAL A 106 3.07 -33.73 14.99
CA VAL A 106 2.74 -34.99 15.69
C VAL A 106 3.73 -35.21 16.82
N VAL A 107 3.22 -35.39 18.01
CA VAL A 107 4.04 -35.79 19.15
C VAL A 107 4.34 -37.29 19.05
N VAL A 108 5.61 -37.66 19.10
CA VAL A 108 6.09 -39.03 19.07
C VAL A 108 5.75 -39.72 20.39
N LYS A 109 5.02 -40.83 20.34
CA LYS A 109 4.67 -41.68 21.52
C LYS A 109 5.20 -43.06 21.31
N GLU A 110 6.00 -43.56 22.26
CA GLU A 110 6.56 -44.91 22.24
C GLU A 110 7.24 -45.28 20.90
N GLY A 111 7.94 -44.31 20.27
CA GLY A 111 8.60 -44.50 18.99
C GLY A 111 7.65 -44.51 17.77
N LYS A 112 6.38 -44.17 17.94
CA LYS A 112 5.39 -44.10 16.87
C LYS A 112 4.82 -42.69 16.72
N ALA A 113 4.59 -42.26 15.44
CA ALA A 113 3.96 -41.02 15.12
C ALA A 113 3.13 -41.13 13.82
N ASP A 114 1.90 -41.55 13.94
CA ASP A 114 0.96 -41.62 12.82
C ASP A 114 0.28 -40.26 12.61
N GLY A 115 0.03 -39.89 11.35
CA GLY A 115 -0.61 -38.64 11.03
C GLY A 115 -1.70 -38.79 9.98
N LYS A 116 -2.68 -37.87 10.04
CA LYS A 116 -3.71 -37.69 9.03
C LYS A 116 -3.65 -36.29 8.49
N LEU A 117 -3.40 -36.14 7.21
CA LEU A 117 -3.35 -34.85 6.55
C LEU A 117 -4.71 -34.45 6.00
N ILE A 118 -5.05 -33.19 6.20
CA ILE A 118 -6.28 -32.57 5.70
C ILE A 118 -5.88 -31.65 4.55
N SER A 119 -6.40 -31.92 3.35
CA SER A 119 -6.19 -31.05 2.20
C SER A 119 -6.84 -29.70 2.43
N THR A 120 -6.19 -28.63 1.99
CA THR A 120 -6.64 -27.26 2.19
C THR A 120 -6.63 -26.48 0.89
N HIS A 121 -7.61 -25.59 0.73
CA HIS A 121 -7.58 -24.50 -0.24
C HIS A 121 -7.05 -23.20 0.37
N PHE A 122 -7.01 -23.11 1.70
CA PHE A 122 -6.39 -21.98 2.39
C PHE A 122 -4.88 -22.18 2.41
N LYS A 123 -4.20 -21.44 1.56
CA LYS A 123 -2.75 -21.45 1.47
C LYS A 123 -2.05 -20.64 2.59
N ASN A 124 -2.74 -20.40 3.67
CA ASN A 124 -2.18 -19.88 4.90
C ASN A 124 -1.36 -20.97 5.57
N ILE A 125 -0.07 -20.89 5.42
CA ILE A 125 0.82 -21.80 6.12
C ILE A 125 0.97 -21.28 7.53
N TYR A 126 0.49 -22.06 8.49
CA TYR A 126 0.93 -21.89 9.86
C TYR A 126 2.42 -22.22 9.86
N THR A 127 3.20 -21.24 10.31
CA THR A 127 4.64 -21.44 10.47
C THR A 127 4.89 -22.70 11.30
N ASP A 128 6.01 -23.38 11.05
CA ASP A 128 6.36 -24.53 11.90
C ASP A 128 6.46 -24.06 13.36
N GLY A 129 6.32 -25.01 14.31
CA GLY A 129 6.26 -24.66 15.73
C GLY A 129 7.49 -23.96 16.27
N THR A 130 8.58 -23.88 15.51
CA THR A 130 9.81 -23.17 15.87
C THR A 130 9.72 -21.67 15.63
N ASN A 131 8.78 -21.21 14.81
CA ASN A 131 8.55 -19.80 14.60
C ASN A 131 7.80 -19.21 15.81
N ILE A 132 8.45 -18.28 16.50
CA ILE A 132 7.93 -17.64 17.71
C ILE A 132 7.55 -16.17 17.51
N THR A 133 7.74 -15.64 16.31
CA THR A 133 7.21 -14.33 15.93
C THR A 133 5.75 -14.48 15.47
N ALA A 134 4.93 -13.44 15.64
CA ALA A 134 3.55 -13.46 15.18
C ALA A 134 3.51 -13.24 13.66
N ASN A 135 3.96 -14.25 12.92
CA ASN A 135 4.08 -14.20 11.48
C ASN A 135 2.88 -14.87 10.82
N ARG A 136 2.45 -14.29 9.71
CA ARG A 136 1.50 -14.92 8.80
C ARG A 136 2.14 -15.03 7.44
N MET A 137 1.93 -16.13 6.77
CA MET A 137 2.44 -16.38 5.44
C MET A 137 1.35 -16.95 4.55
N ILE A 138 1.32 -16.49 3.31
CA ILE A 138 0.52 -17.09 2.24
C ILE A 138 1.46 -17.56 1.13
N GLU A 139 1.15 -18.72 0.55
CA GLU A 139 1.71 -19.15 -0.73
C GLU A 139 0.84 -18.56 -1.85
N VAL A 140 1.47 -18.00 -2.86
CA VAL A 140 0.79 -17.36 -3.98
C VAL A 140 0.81 -18.31 -5.18
N ASP A 141 -0.26 -19.11 -5.33
CA ASP A 141 -0.38 -20.02 -6.47
C ASP A 141 -1.31 -19.48 -7.55
N GLU A 142 -2.40 -18.83 -7.13
CA GLU A 142 -3.38 -18.24 -8.02
C GLU A 142 -3.66 -16.82 -7.58
N THR A 143 -3.48 -15.86 -8.48
CA THR A 143 -3.72 -14.47 -8.21
C THR A 143 -4.92 -13.99 -9.02
N SER A 144 -5.74 -13.14 -8.42
CA SER A 144 -6.86 -12.48 -9.09
C SER A 144 -6.59 -11.00 -9.32
N GLY A 145 -5.64 -10.44 -8.60
CA GLY A 145 -5.28 -9.03 -8.63
C GLY A 145 -4.22 -8.70 -9.67
N VAL A 146 -4.21 -7.46 -10.09
CA VAL A 146 -3.17 -6.90 -10.96
C VAL A 146 -1.90 -6.60 -10.17
N SER A 147 -2.04 -6.36 -8.86
CA SER A 147 -0.97 -6.10 -7.91
C SER A 147 -1.11 -7.01 -6.68
N ILE A 148 0.02 -7.38 -6.07
CA ILE A 148 0.04 -8.24 -4.88
C ILE A 148 -0.74 -7.65 -3.69
N ASP A 149 -0.89 -6.34 -3.62
CA ASP A 149 -1.62 -5.64 -2.56
C ASP A 149 -3.07 -6.14 -2.45
N THR A 150 -3.71 -6.44 -3.58
CA THR A 150 -5.08 -6.98 -3.64
C THR A 150 -5.15 -8.38 -3.04
N ASP A 151 -4.15 -9.23 -3.31
CA ASP A 151 -4.11 -10.58 -2.77
C ASP A 151 -3.79 -10.57 -1.26
N ILE A 152 -2.95 -9.64 -0.81
CA ILE A 152 -2.73 -9.40 0.63
C ILE A 152 -4.04 -9.05 1.32
N GLN A 153 -4.85 -8.15 0.76
CA GLN A 153 -6.15 -7.79 1.31
C GLN A 153 -7.08 -9.00 1.41
N ASN A 154 -7.13 -9.82 0.36
CA ASN A 154 -8.03 -10.98 0.31
C ASN A 154 -7.68 -12.07 1.32
N HIS A 155 -6.39 -12.27 1.62
CA HIS A 155 -5.93 -13.41 2.41
C HIS A 155 -5.45 -13.04 3.82
N LEU A 156 -5.03 -11.81 4.06
CA LEU A 156 -4.40 -11.36 5.30
C LEU A 156 -5.09 -10.15 5.95
N ALA A 157 -6.36 -9.87 5.61
CA ALA A 157 -7.08 -8.69 6.08
C ALA A 157 -7.17 -8.57 7.61
N GLY A 158 -7.17 -9.68 8.36
CA GLY A 158 -7.12 -9.68 9.82
C GLY A 158 -5.75 -9.35 10.41
N ASP A 159 -4.69 -9.46 9.61
CA ASP A 159 -3.30 -9.25 10.02
C ASP A 159 -2.73 -7.92 9.50
N ILE A 160 -3.20 -7.49 8.32
CA ILE A 160 -2.85 -6.21 7.70
C ILE A 160 -4.15 -5.49 7.35
N TYR A 161 -4.34 -4.32 7.89
CA TYR A 161 -5.41 -3.44 7.46
C TYR A 161 -5.02 -2.79 6.13
N THR A 162 -5.82 -3.02 5.09
CA THR A 162 -5.56 -2.53 3.74
C THR A 162 -6.73 -1.70 3.24
N ILE A 163 -6.44 -0.55 2.67
CA ILE A 163 -7.41 0.33 2.03
C ILE A 163 -6.98 0.53 0.59
N ASN A 164 -7.77 0.04 -0.36
CA ASN A 164 -7.57 0.34 -1.76
C ASN A 164 -7.83 1.83 -2.02
N ARG A 165 -6.94 2.48 -2.75
CA ARG A 165 -6.99 3.93 -2.96
C ARG A 165 -8.11 4.33 -3.92
N ASN A 166 -8.20 3.64 -5.05
CA ASN A 166 -9.20 3.87 -6.11
C ASN A 166 -9.32 2.64 -7.02
N GLY A 167 -10.10 2.75 -8.10
CA GLY A 167 -10.29 1.68 -9.10
C GLY A 167 -9.28 1.67 -10.25
N VAL A 168 -8.19 2.44 -10.17
CA VAL A 168 -7.14 2.40 -11.20
C VAL A 168 -6.28 1.15 -11.00
N PRO A 169 -6.08 0.32 -12.04
CA PRO A 169 -5.28 -0.88 -11.93
C PRO A 169 -3.87 -0.58 -11.38
N GLY A 170 -3.41 -1.38 -10.44
CA GLY A 170 -2.06 -1.27 -9.90
C GLY A 170 -1.78 -0.07 -9.00
N GLN A 171 -2.79 0.71 -8.58
CA GLN A 171 -2.59 1.84 -7.65
C GLN A 171 -2.18 1.40 -6.25
N GLY A 172 -2.36 0.14 -5.94
CA GLY A 172 -2.01 -0.41 -4.65
C GLY A 172 -2.95 -0.02 -3.52
N ALA A 173 -2.59 -0.47 -2.34
CA ALA A 173 -3.34 -0.22 -1.13
C ALA A 173 -2.49 0.52 -0.09
N TYR A 174 -3.13 1.34 0.72
CA TYR A 174 -2.54 1.81 1.96
C TYR A 174 -2.61 0.68 2.99
N MET A 175 -1.47 0.30 3.52
CA MET A 175 -1.35 -0.84 4.43
C MET A 175 -0.93 -0.40 5.83
N GLN A 176 -1.51 -1.04 6.84
CA GLN A 176 -1.14 -0.84 8.25
C GLN A 176 -1.09 -2.18 8.99
N ILE A 177 -0.08 -2.35 9.82
CA ILE A 177 0.04 -3.48 10.74
C ILE A 177 -0.12 -2.96 12.16
N ARG A 178 -1.20 -3.40 12.85
CA ARG A 178 -1.49 -3.04 14.25
C ARG A 178 -1.68 -1.54 14.51
N GLY A 179 -2.19 -0.81 13.50
CA GLY A 179 -2.65 0.57 13.61
C GLY A 179 -1.63 1.64 13.19
N VAL A 180 -2.03 2.88 13.40
CA VAL A 180 -1.23 4.08 13.08
C VAL A 180 -0.16 4.27 14.15
N ASN A 181 1.11 4.26 13.77
CA ASN A 181 2.24 4.41 14.69
C ASN A 181 2.98 5.73 14.54
N SER A 182 2.67 6.53 13.52
CA SER A 182 3.28 7.83 13.26
C SER A 182 2.26 8.84 12.74
N LEU A 183 2.52 10.13 12.97
CA LEU A 183 1.73 11.22 12.40
C LEU A 183 2.32 11.73 11.08
N ASN A 184 3.65 11.81 10.96
CA ASN A 184 4.32 12.44 9.82
C ASN A 184 5.39 11.56 9.16
N ALA A 185 5.87 10.50 9.82
CA ALA A 185 6.91 9.61 9.26
C ALA A 185 6.34 8.38 8.56
N GLY A 186 5.04 8.37 8.27
CA GLY A 186 4.37 7.23 7.64
C GLY A 186 4.15 6.04 8.59
N SER A 187 3.05 5.32 8.38
CA SER A 187 2.67 4.15 9.19
C SER A 187 2.57 2.88 8.36
N GLN A 188 3.03 2.90 7.11
CA GLN A 188 3.02 1.71 6.24
C GLN A 188 4.17 0.77 6.58
N PRO A 189 3.98 -0.54 6.44
CA PRO A 189 5.02 -1.53 6.71
C PRO A 189 6.19 -1.40 5.72
N MET A 190 7.37 -1.78 6.18
CA MET A 190 8.52 -1.93 5.31
C MET A 190 8.33 -3.12 4.36
N ILE A 191 8.71 -2.96 3.11
CA ILE A 191 8.64 -4.03 2.09
C ILE A 191 10.03 -4.62 1.86
N ILE A 192 10.08 -5.95 1.85
CA ILE A 192 11.30 -6.71 1.50
C ILE A 192 10.98 -7.60 0.30
N LEU A 193 11.73 -7.45 -0.78
CA LEU A 193 11.66 -8.30 -1.97
C LEU A 193 12.93 -9.14 -2.07
N ASP A 194 12.80 -10.48 -2.03
CA ASP A 194 13.93 -11.43 -2.10
C ASP A 194 15.05 -11.09 -1.12
N GLY A 195 14.67 -10.59 0.07
CA GLY A 195 15.56 -10.20 1.15
C GLY A 195 16.16 -8.79 1.04
N ASN A 196 15.77 -8.00 0.05
CA ASN A 196 16.23 -6.62 -0.13
C ASN A 196 15.13 -5.64 0.27
N ILE A 197 15.50 -4.59 1.00
CA ILE A 197 14.57 -3.51 1.35
C ILE A 197 14.28 -2.71 0.09
N ILE A 198 13.00 -2.54 -0.23
CA ILE A 198 12.54 -1.71 -1.34
C ILE A 198 11.67 -0.58 -0.82
N ASP A 199 11.77 0.59 -1.46
CA ASP A 199 10.85 1.70 -1.24
C ASP A 199 9.68 1.57 -2.23
N PRO A 200 8.43 1.43 -1.77
CA PRO A 200 7.28 1.32 -2.65
C PRO A 200 6.92 2.63 -3.37
N GLN A 201 7.54 3.74 -3.00
CA GLN A 201 7.41 5.07 -3.63
C GLN A 201 6.00 5.70 -3.53
N TYR A 202 5.19 5.30 -2.57
CA TYR A 202 3.82 5.80 -2.40
C TYR A 202 3.73 7.30 -2.11
N ASP A 203 4.79 7.89 -1.56
CA ASP A 203 4.90 9.30 -1.17
C ASP A 203 5.53 10.19 -2.24
N ARG A 204 5.88 9.63 -3.40
CA ARG A 204 6.46 10.41 -4.50
C ARG A 204 5.40 11.26 -5.17
N THR A 205 5.75 12.51 -5.43
CA THR A 205 4.90 13.46 -6.14
C THR A 205 4.53 12.97 -7.55
N THR A 206 3.26 13.06 -7.90
CA THR A 206 2.70 12.73 -9.21
C THR A 206 2.04 13.96 -9.83
N LEU A 207 1.88 13.96 -11.15
CA LEU A 207 1.25 15.06 -11.87
C LEU A 207 -0.28 14.93 -11.96
N HIS A 208 -0.78 13.69 -11.92
CA HIS A 208 -2.22 13.41 -12.01
C HIS A 208 -2.81 13.29 -10.61
N GLU A 209 -3.88 14.01 -10.38
CA GLU A 209 -4.60 13.97 -9.11
C GLU A 209 -5.19 12.58 -8.84
N GLY A 210 -4.99 12.08 -7.61
CA GLY A 210 -5.45 10.76 -7.19
C GLY A 210 -4.65 9.58 -7.77
N PHE A 211 -3.57 9.82 -8.49
CA PHE A 211 -2.61 8.81 -8.91
C PHE A 211 -1.46 8.70 -7.91
N TYR A 212 -1.05 7.49 -7.61
CA TYR A 212 0.05 7.21 -6.68
C TYR A 212 1.05 6.25 -7.33
N ASN A 213 2.32 6.53 -7.17
CA ASN A 213 3.35 5.56 -7.55
C ASN A 213 3.23 4.30 -6.67
N ASN A 214 3.28 3.14 -7.29
CA ASN A 214 3.28 1.85 -6.59
C ASN A 214 4.29 0.92 -7.24
N LEU A 215 5.44 0.77 -6.62
CA LEU A 215 6.49 -0.10 -7.13
C LEU A 215 6.08 -1.58 -7.09
N LEU A 216 5.17 -1.97 -6.18
CA LEU A 216 4.65 -3.33 -6.12
C LEU A 216 3.81 -3.69 -7.36
N ALA A 217 3.15 -2.70 -7.99
CA ALA A 217 2.44 -2.93 -9.24
C ALA A 217 3.35 -3.27 -10.42
N SER A 218 4.65 -3.02 -10.32
CA SER A 218 5.62 -3.43 -11.34
C SER A 218 5.99 -4.91 -11.26
N ILE A 219 5.68 -5.58 -10.14
CA ILE A 219 5.96 -7.00 -9.92
C ILE A 219 4.74 -7.80 -10.39
N ASP A 220 4.95 -8.78 -11.25
CA ASP A 220 3.88 -9.70 -11.59
C ASP A 220 3.54 -10.57 -10.37
N PRO A 221 2.29 -10.53 -9.84
CA PRO A 221 1.91 -11.36 -8.71
C PRO A 221 2.18 -12.85 -8.91
N GLU A 222 2.12 -13.33 -10.16
CA GLU A 222 2.42 -14.72 -10.49
C GLU A 222 3.92 -15.09 -10.42
N ASP A 223 4.82 -14.13 -10.33
CA ASP A 223 6.24 -14.37 -10.03
C ASP A 223 6.49 -14.60 -8.54
N ILE A 224 5.50 -14.29 -7.70
CA ILE A 224 5.61 -14.38 -6.24
C ILE A 224 5.33 -15.83 -5.81
N ALA A 225 6.20 -16.36 -4.97
CA ALA A 225 6.03 -17.67 -4.33
C ALA A 225 5.29 -17.54 -3.01
N SER A 226 5.64 -16.52 -2.20
CA SER A 226 5.02 -16.31 -0.90
C SER A 226 5.08 -14.86 -0.45
N VAL A 227 4.12 -14.49 0.38
CA VAL A 227 4.11 -13.23 1.14
C VAL A 227 4.05 -13.56 2.62
N GLN A 228 4.98 -13.02 3.38
CA GLN A 228 5.06 -13.19 4.83
C GLN A 228 4.93 -11.85 5.54
N VAL A 229 4.14 -11.80 6.60
CA VAL A 229 3.97 -10.62 7.45
C VAL A 229 4.69 -10.83 8.78
N LEU A 230 5.68 -10.02 9.06
CA LEU A 230 6.36 -9.96 10.35
C LEU A 230 5.75 -8.85 11.19
N LYS A 231 5.14 -9.22 12.31
CA LYS A 231 4.53 -8.28 13.25
C LYS A 231 5.41 -8.02 14.46
N ASN A 232 6.23 -9.01 14.83
CA ASN A 232 7.17 -8.99 15.95
C ASN A 232 8.55 -9.47 15.49
N GLY A 233 9.58 -9.23 16.29
CA GLY A 233 10.96 -9.57 15.92
C GLY A 233 11.53 -8.65 14.84
N THR A 234 10.91 -7.49 14.65
CA THR A 234 11.24 -6.56 13.56
C THR A 234 12.42 -5.65 13.91
N ALA A 235 12.97 -5.74 15.11
CA ALA A 235 14.18 -5.01 15.54
C ALA A 235 15.42 -5.34 14.71
N LEU A 236 15.44 -6.46 13.99
CA LEU A 236 16.47 -6.80 13.00
C LEU A 236 16.65 -5.71 11.93
N TYR A 237 15.59 -4.95 11.67
CA TYR A 237 15.55 -3.88 10.67
C TYR A 237 15.71 -2.48 11.29
N GLY A 238 16.01 -2.40 12.59
CA GLY A 238 16.38 -1.17 13.28
C GLY A 238 15.30 -0.12 13.24
N ALA A 239 15.69 1.08 12.78
CA ALA A 239 14.80 2.23 12.66
C ALA A 239 13.76 2.11 11.53
N LYS A 240 13.65 0.98 10.85
CA LYS A 240 12.63 0.73 9.80
C LYS A 240 11.56 -0.29 10.24
N GLY A 241 11.72 -0.88 11.44
CA GLY A 241 10.91 -2.02 11.90
C GLY A 241 9.64 -1.65 12.66
N ALA A 242 9.38 -0.37 12.98
CA ALA A 242 8.26 0.02 13.84
C ALA A 242 6.88 -0.39 13.31
N ASN A 243 6.67 -0.25 12.00
CA ASN A 243 5.38 -0.48 11.36
C ASN A 243 5.17 -1.93 10.90
N GLY A 244 6.06 -2.86 11.30
CA GLY A 244 6.06 -4.23 10.80
C GLY A 244 6.73 -4.35 9.43
N VAL A 245 6.80 -5.59 8.92
CA VAL A 245 7.50 -5.91 7.67
C VAL A 245 6.67 -6.87 6.83
N VAL A 246 6.58 -6.60 5.53
CA VAL A 246 6.04 -7.52 4.52
C VAL A 246 7.19 -8.07 3.70
N ILE A 247 7.38 -9.38 3.74
CA ILE A 247 8.43 -10.08 3.00
C ILE A 247 7.80 -10.77 1.80
N ILE A 248 8.23 -10.41 0.61
CA ILE A 248 7.80 -10.96 -0.67
C ILE A 248 8.95 -11.81 -1.21
N THR A 249 8.68 -13.09 -1.46
CA THR A 249 9.64 -14.02 -2.03
C THR A 249 9.18 -14.44 -3.41
N THR A 250 10.05 -14.34 -4.41
CA THR A 250 9.74 -14.74 -5.79
C THR A 250 10.04 -16.20 -6.06
N LYS A 251 9.40 -16.75 -7.10
CA LYS A 251 9.58 -18.14 -7.52
C LYS A 251 11.02 -18.38 -7.98
N ARG A 252 11.58 -19.50 -7.57
CA ARG A 252 12.95 -19.93 -7.90
C ARG A 252 12.94 -21.30 -8.57
N GLY A 253 13.97 -21.61 -9.34
CA GLY A 253 14.16 -22.90 -9.96
C GLY A 253 14.29 -24.03 -8.91
N LYS A 254 13.88 -25.21 -9.32
CA LYS A 254 14.01 -26.43 -8.51
C LYS A 254 14.87 -27.43 -9.27
N SER A 255 15.53 -28.36 -8.55
CA SER A 255 16.28 -29.46 -9.16
C SER A 255 15.27 -30.46 -9.78
N GLN A 256 14.95 -30.25 -11.02
CA GLN A 256 13.99 -31.03 -11.80
C GLN A 256 14.24 -30.88 -13.31
N ALA A 257 13.67 -31.78 -14.09
CA ALA A 257 13.64 -31.61 -15.54
C ALA A 257 12.98 -30.27 -15.90
N THR A 258 13.44 -29.63 -16.96
CA THR A 258 12.89 -28.36 -17.42
C THR A 258 11.40 -28.44 -17.65
N LYS A 259 10.66 -27.58 -17.00
CA LYS A 259 9.20 -27.38 -17.20
C LYS A 259 8.96 -26.05 -17.89
N ILE A 260 8.10 -26.06 -18.89
CA ILE A 260 7.63 -24.86 -19.56
C ILE A 260 6.15 -24.72 -19.23
N GLY A 261 5.79 -23.63 -18.59
CA GLY A 261 4.41 -23.28 -18.28
C GLY A 261 3.94 -22.11 -19.13
N VAL A 262 2.71 -22.19 -19.61
CA VAL A 262 2.02 -21.07 -20.24
C VAL A 262 0.73 -20.85 -19.46
N ARG A 263 0.50 -19.62 -19.04
CA ARG A 263 -0.71 -19.21 -18.34
C ARG A 263 -1.36 -18.05 -19.07
N ILE A 264 -2.65 -18.13 -19.24
CA ILE A 264 -3.48 -17.08 -19.81
C ILE A 264 -4.72 -16.99 -18.95
N TYR A 265 -5.00 -15.81 -18.45
CA TYR A 265 -6.27 -15.56 -17.79
C TYR A 265 -6.85 -14.21 -18.19
N GLY A 266 -8.17 -14.08 -18.04
CA GLY A 266 -8.88 -12.84 -18.23
C GLY A 266 -9.96 -12.65 -17.18
N GLY A 267 -10.26 -11.42 -16.87
CA GLY A 267 -11.28 -11.02 -15.92
C GLY A 267 -12.08 -9.85 -16.46
N VAL A 268 -13.28 -9.67 -15.90
CA VAL A 268 -14.14 -8.52 -16.16
C VAL A 268 -14.46 -7.88 -14.81
N GLU A 269 -14.15 -6.61 -14.70
CA GLU A 269 -14.54 -5.76 -13.57
C GLU A 269 -15.84 -5.04 -13.93
N LEU A 270 -16.85 -5.19 -13.09
CA LEU A 270 -18.14 -4.56 -13.32
C LEU A 270 -18.14 -3.12 -12.86
N THR A 271 -18.90 -2.27 -13.55
CA THR A 271 -19.08 -0.87 -13.15
C THR A 271 -19.56 -0.76 -11.71
N PRO A 272 -19.01 0.20 -10.92
CA PRO A 272 -19.49 0.44 -9.56
C PRO A 272 -20.91 1.00 -9.57
N LYS A 273 -21.60 0.87 -8.44
CA LYS A 273 -22.87 1.56 -8.24
C LYS A 273 -22.62 3.07 -8.27
N LYS A 274 -23.38 3.78 -9.11
CA LYS A 274 -23.36 5.24 -9.13
C LYS A 274 -23.81 5.81 -7.79
N LEU A 275 -23.32 7.00 -7.45
CA LEU A 275 -23.82 7.74 -6.31
C LEU A 275 -25.22 8.26 -6.58
N ASP A 276 -26.10 8.16 -5.60
CA ASP A 276 -27.44 8.70 -5.68
C ASP A 276 -27.37 10.23 -5.53
N VAL A 277 -27.69 10.94 -6.59
CA VAL A 277 -27.70 12.42 -6.66
C VAL A 277 -29.09 12.92 -7.07
N LEU A 278 -29.40 14.17 -6.73
CA LEU A 278 -30.66 14.78 -7.10
C LEU A 278 -30.81 14.89 -8.63
N GLY A 279 -32.01 14.65 -9.13
CA GLY A 279 -32.37 14.91 -10.52
C GLY A 279 -32.54 16.41 -10.79
N GLY A 280 -32.65 16.80 -12.08
CA GLY A 280 -32.70 18.20 -12.49
C GLY A 280 -33.78 19.02 -11.81
N ASN A 281 -34.99 18.48 -11.66
CA ASN A 281 -36.10 19.15 -10.98
C ASN A 281 -35.90 19.27 -9.47
N ASP A 282 -35.49 18.17 -8.82
CA ASP A 282 -35.29 18.14 -7.37
C ASP A 282 -34.12 19.04 -6.96
N TYR A 283 -33.05 19.06 -7.76
CA TYR A 283 -31.91 19.95 -7.55
C TYR A 283 -32.30 21.42 -7.75
N SER A 284 -33.10 21.74 -8.77
CA SER A 284 -33.61 23.10 -8.97
C SER A 284 -34.48 23.56 -7.78
N SER A 285 -35.30 22.68 -7.22
CA SER A 285 -36.10 22.98 -6.03
C SER A 285 -35.25 23.21 -4.81
N TYR A 286 -34.30 22.30 -4.55
CA TYR A 286 -33.33 22.43 -3.48
C TYR A 286 -32.52 23.74 -3.57
N LEU A 287 -32.04 24.10 -4.78
CA LEU A 287 -31.30 25.34 -5.01
C LEU A 287 -32.19 26.58 -4.82
N SER A 288 -33.46 26.55 -5.23
CA SER A 288 -34.42 27.62 -4.98
C SER A 288 -34.68 27.82 -3.48
N ASP A 289 -34.83 26.75 -2.73
CA ASP A 289 -35.03 26.80 -1.28
C ASP A 289 -33.77 27.36 -0.58
N MET A 290 -32.57 26.89 -0.97
CA MET A 290 -31.33 27.38 -0.44
C MET A 290 -31.11 28.88 -0.72
N LEU A 291 -31.38 29.34 -1.97
CA LEU A 291 -31.27 30.74 -2.33
C LEU A 291 -32.28 31.63 -1.61
N SER A 292 -33.46 31.09 -1.32
CA SER A 292 -34.52 31.85 -0.60
C SER A 292 -34.16 32.17 0.87
N THR A 293 -33.16 31.47 1.42
CA THR A 293 -32.65 31.74 2.77
C THR A 293 -31.61 32.89 2.78
N MET A 294 -31.20 33.38 1.62
CA MET A 294 -30.26 34.49 1.50
C MET A 294 -31.01 35.82 1.41
N ASP A 295 -30.57 36.82 2.18
CA ASP A 295 -31.22 38.15 2.25
C ASP A 295 -31.36 38.88 0.89
N ASP A 296 -30.47 38.57 -0.05
CA ASP A 296 -30.42 39.18 -1.38
C ASP A 296 -31.46 38.62 -2.34
N TYR A 297 -32.15 37.51 -2.00
CA TYR A 297 -33.08 36.83 -2.91
C TYR A 297 -34.47 36.75 -2.32
N ASN A 298 -35.43 37.28 -3.05
CA ASN A 298 -36.85 37.07 -2.81
C ASN A 298 -37.47 36.23 -3.95
N PHE A 299 -38.70 35.76 -3.76
CA PHE A 299 -39.37 34.89 -4.72
C PHE A 299 -39.38 35.48 -6.16
N ASN A 300 -39.59 36.79 -6.31
CA ASN A 300 -39.58 37.43 -7.63
C ASN A 300 -38.19 37.49 -8.26
N SER A 301 -37.13 37.68 -7.47
CA SER A 301 -35.75 37.65 -7.96
C SER A 301 -35.31 36.22 -8.31
N LEU A 302 -35.76 35.22 -7.58
CA LEU A 302 -35.47 33.81 -7.88
C LEU A 302 -36.08 33.38 -9.22
N THR A 303 -37.33 33.77 -9.50
CA THR A 303 -37.95 33.42 -10.78
C THR A 303 -37.38 34.15 -11.98
N SER A 304 -36.59 35.18 -11.77
CA SER A 304 -35.83 35.88 -12.84
C SER A 304 -34.51 35.20 -13.19
N LEU A 305 -34.04 34.25 -12.38
CA LEU A 305 -32.83 33.51 -12.67
C LEU A 305 -33.07 32.49 -13.79
N ALA A 306 -32.35 32.61 -14.89
CA ALA A 306 -32.58 31.82 -16.11
C ALA A 306 -32.54 30.29 -15.86
N PHE A 307 -31.80 29.83 -14.89
CA PHE A 307 -31.69 28.39 -14.54
C PHE A 307 -32.86 27.89 -13.64
N LEU A 308 -33.57 28.79 -12.98
CA LEU A 308 -34.80 28.48 -12.22
C LEU A 308 -36.05 28.81 -13.00
N ASP A 309 -35.98 29.68 -14.00
CA ASP A 309 -37.10 30.06 -14.84
C ASP A 309 -37.50 28.92 -15.80
N LYS A 310 -38.61 28.26 -15.51
CA LYS A 310 -39.16 27.18 -16.33
C LYS A 310 -40.19 27.67 -17.36
N SER A 311 -40.35 28.99 -17.49
CA SER A 311 -41.34 29.54 -18.41
C SER A 311 -41.04 29.20 -19.86
N PRO A 312 -42.05 29.08 -20.73
CA PRO A 312 -41.85 28.87 -22.16
C PRO A 312 -41.11 30.03 -22.85
N SER A 313 -41.08 31.21 -22.25
CA SER A 313 -40.43 32.42 -22.77
C SER A 313 -38.96 32.53 -22.37
N ASN A 314 -38.45 31.64 -21.51
CA ASN A 314 -37.03 31.66 -21.14
C ASN A 314 -36.13 31.31 -22.34
N TYR A 315 -35.32 32.27 -22.76
CA TYR A 315 -34.38 32.11 -23.87
C TYR A 315 -33.39 30.93 -23.68
N TYR A 316 -33.01 30.64 -22.44
CA TYR A 316 -32.07 29.58 -22.08
C TYR A 316 -32.76 28.29 -21.65
N ARG A 317 -34.08 28.16 -21.87
CA ARG A 317 -34.84 27.00 -21.41
C ARG A 317 -34.21 25.66 -21.79
N ASN A 318 -33.73 25.52 -23.03
CA ASN A 318 -33.14 24.27 -23.51
C ASN A 318 -31.79 23.94 -22.88
N VAL A 319 -31.11 24.95 -22.38
CA VAL A 319 -29.83 24.80 -21.67
C VAL A 319 -30.03 24.31 -20.23
N PHE A 320 -31.02 24.89 -19.53
CA PHE A 320 -31.16 24.69 -18.08
C PHE A 320 -32.35 23.80 -17.68
N ASN A 321 -33.14 23.31 -18.60
CA ASN A 321 -34.34 22.53 -18.28
C ASN A 321 -34.16 21.04 -18.64
N ASN A 322 -33.07 20.46 -18.19
CA ASN A 322 -32.71 19.08 -18.46
C ASN A 322 -32.71 18.22 -17.19
N ASN A 323 -32.55 16.95 -17.35
CA ASN A 323 -32.28 15.99 -16.30
C ASN A 323 -31.09 15.13 -16.72
N THR A 324 -29.90 15.73 -16.68
CA THR A 324 -28.67 15.12 -17.14
C THR A 324 -28.11 14.21 -16.05
N ASP A 325 -27.96 12.92 -16.35
CA ASP A 325 -27.18 11.99 -15.53
C ASP A 325 -25.69 12.14 -15.91
N TRP A 326 -24.99 13.02 -15.21
CA TRP A 326 -23.58 13.29 -15.48
C TRP A 326 -22.66 12.10 -15.18
N GLN A 327 -23.10 11.14 -14.34
CA GLN A 327 -22.34 9.92 -14.05
C GLN A 327 -22.52 8.84 -15.15
N LYS A 328 -23.47 9.06 -16.08
CA LYS A 328 -23.62 8.17 -17.22
C LYS A 328 -22.36 8.24 -18.09
N ASP A 329 -21.91 7.11 -18.55
CA ASP A 329 -20.72 6.98 -19.39
C ASP A 329 -19.39 7.41 -18.74
N MET A 330 -19.36 7.72 -17.40
CA MET A 330 -18.13 7.92 -16.66
C MET A 330 -17.45 6.58 -16.30
N TYR A 331 -18.26 5.53 -16.29
CA TYR A 331 -17.84 4.17 -15.92
C TYR A 331 -18.14 3.18 -17.02
N GLN A 332 -17.29 2.16 -17.12
CA GLN A 332 -17.40 1.05 -18.07
C GLN A 332 -17.13 -0.28 -17.35
N ASN A 333 -17.60 -1.38 -17.94
CA ASN A 333 -17.08 -2.68 -17.57
C ASN A 333 -15.67 -2.79 -18.14
N ALA A 334 -14.71 -3.10 -17.28
CA ALA A 334 -13.30 -3.12 -17.61
C ALA A 334 -12.82 -4.56 -17.84
N MET A 335 -11.84 -4.73 -18.71
CA MET A 335 -11.22 -6.03 -18.98
C MET A 335 -9.80 -6.06 -18.44
N THR A 336 -9.46 -7.16 -17.80
CA THR A 336 -8.08 -7.50 -17.45
C THR A 336 -7.65 -8.75 -18.20
N GLN A 337 -6.46 -8.72 -18.80
CA GLN A 337 -5.86 -9.84 -19.53
C GLN A 337 -4.42 -10.03 -19.06
N ASN A 338 -4.03 -11.26 -18.82
CA ASN A 338 -2.66 -11.62 -18.47
C ASN A 338 -2.18 -12.79 -19.32
N TYR A 339 -0.96 -12.67 -19.82
CA TYR A 339 -0.28 -13.67 -20.61
C TYR A 339 1.11 -13.90 -20.02
N LYS A 340 1.40 -15.16 -19.67
CA LYS A 340 2.66 -15.50 -19.02
C LYS A 340 3.26 -16.78 -19.58
N ILE A 341 4.58 -16.75 -19.73
CA ILE A 341 5.41 -17.91 -20.03
C ILE A 341 6.43 -18.01 -18.93
N ASN A 342 6.55 -19.17 -18.32
CA ASN A 342 7.58 -19.48 -17.34
C ASN A 342 8.34 -20.76 -17.74
N VAL A 343 9.65 -20.75 -17.49
CA VAL A 343 10.55 -21.87 -17.73
C VAL A 343 11.35 -22.07 -16.45
N GLU A 344 11.21 -23.22 -15.82
CA GLU A 344 11.93 -23.56 -14.61
C GLU A 344 12.58 -24.94 -14.70
N GLY A 345 13.70 -25.10 -14.08
CA GLY A 345 14.41 -26.38 -14.07
C GLY A 345 15.81 -26.26 -13.50
N GLY A 346 16.58 -27.31 -13.69
CA GLY A 346 17.97 -27.35 -13.27
C GLY A 346 18.34 -28.67 -12.60
N ASP A 347 19.56 -28.70 -12.12
CA ASP A 347 20.15 -29.85 -11.42
C ASP A 347 20.78 -29.40 -10.09
N ASP A 348 21.59 -30.26 -9.48
CA ASP A 348 22.29 -29.97 -8.23
C ASP A 348 23.39 -28.90 -8.36
N ILE A 349 23.73 -28.48 -9.57
CA ILE A 349 24.79 -27.49 -9.86
C ILE A 349 24.16 -26.13 -10.14
N GLY A 350 23.07 -26.09 -10.90
CA GLY A 350 22.40 -24.87 -11.27
C GLY A 350 20.90 -25.04 -11.45
N MET A 351 20.14 -24.24 -10.74
CA MET A 351 18.69 -24.18 -10.85
C MET A 351 18.31 -22.80 -11.39
N TYR A 352 17.31 -22.75 -12.24
CA TYR A 352 16.87 -21.50 -12.86
C TYR A 352 15.34 -21.41 -12.97
N ALA A 353 14.87 -20.18 -12.91
CA ALA A 353 13.50 -19.80 -13.23
C ALA A 353 13.54 -18.54 -14.12
N LEU A 354 12.92 -18.62 -15.28
CA LEU A 354 12.74 -17.51 -16.21
C LEU A 354 11.25 -17.29 -16.40
N SER A 355 10.79 -16.06 -16.29
CA SER A 355 9.41 -15.68 -16.60
C SER A 355 9.36 -14.47 -17.53
N LEU A 356 8.38 -14.48 -18.42
CA LEU A 356 8.01 -13.36 -19.28
C LEU A 356 6.49 -13.19 -19.18
N GLY A 357 6.05 -12.04 -18.71
CA GLY A 357 4.65 -11.71 -18.49
C GLY A 357 4.24 -10.42 -19.21
N TYR A 358 3.02 -10.40 -19.73
CA TYR A 358 2.35 -9.19 -20.20
C TYR A 358 0.95 -9.11 -19.59
N THR A 359 0.63 -7.99 -18.97
CA THR A 359 -0.68 -7.71 -18.39
C THR A 359 -1.23 -6.44 -19.02
N SER A 360 -2.49 -6.48 -19.44
CA SER A 360 -3.26 -5.31 -19.85
C SER A 360 -4.52 -5.24 -19.00
N SER A 361 -4.79 -4.13 -18.38
CA SER A 361 -5.93 -3.95 -17.48
C SER A 361 -6.53 -2.57 -17.65
N GLU A 362 -7.82 -2.53 -18.00
CA GLU A 362 -8.60 -1.30 -18.04
C GLU A 362 -9.12 -0.96 -16.64
N ALA A 363 -9.33 0.32 -16.35
CA ALA A 363 -10.08 0.76 -15.18
C ALA A 363 -11.57 0.82 -15.46
N THR A 364 -12.38 0.70 -14.42
CA THR A 364 -13.82 0.95 -14.53
C THR A 364 -14.14 2.42 -14.81
N GLY A 365 -13.24 3.35 -14.47
CA GLY A 365 -13.27 4.75 -14.94
C GLY A 365 -12.77 4.85 -16.38
N VAL A 366 -13.58 5.42 -17.27
CA VAL A 366 -13.27 5.54 -18.70
C VAL A 366 -12.01 6.39 -18.92
N GLY A 367 -11.13 5.93 -19.82
CA GLY A 367 -9.91 6.66 -20.22
C GLY A 367 -8.68 6.39 -19.35
N THR A 368 -8.78 5.41 -18.45
CA THR A 368 -7.67 4.97 -17.61
C THR A 368 -7.40 3.48 -17.84
N ASP A 369 -6.17 3.13 -18.10
CA ASP A 369 -5.73 1.75 -18.30
C ASP A 369 -4.26 1.57 -17.91
N MET A 370 -3.84 0.31 -17.80
CA MET A 370 -2.48 -0.09 -17.43
C MET A 370 -1.99 -1.23 -18.33
N ASP A 371 -0.81 -1.08 -18.90
CA ASP A 371 -0.06 -2.14 -19.57
C ASP A 371 1.23 -2.42 -18.81
N ARG A 372 1.54 -3.69 -18.54
CA ARG A 372 2.76 -4.10 -17.85
C ARG A 372 3.49 -5.22 -18.59
N LEU A 373 4.79 -5.03 -18.78
CA LEU A 373 5.72 -6.03 -19.28
C LEU A 373 6.69 -6.41 -18.16
N ASN A 374 6.78 -7.70 -17.84
CA ASN A 374 7.69 -8.24 -16.84
C ASN A 374 8.63 -9.26 -17.48
N LEU A 375 9.91 -9.17 -17.17
CA LEU A 375 10.93 -10.18 -17.43
C LEU A 375 11.68 -10.45 -16.15
N ARG A 376 11.72 -11.69 -15.69
CA ARG A 376 12.46 -12.10 -14.50
C ARG A 376 13.28 -13.34 -14.76
N PHE A 377 14.51 -13.33 -14.26
CA PHE A 377 15.41 -14.48 -14.29
C PHE A 377 16.04 -14.65 -12.92
N ASN A 378 15.72 -15.75 -12.26
CA ASN A 378 16.30 -16.14 -10.99
C ASN A 378 17.10 -17.43 -11.16
N THR A 379 18.34 -17.49 -10.66
CA THR A 379 19.15 -18.70 -10.72
C THR A 379 19.95 -18.88 -9.43
N ASP A 380 20.11 -20.14 -9.03
CA ASP A 380 20.95 -20.56 -7.91
C ASP A 380 22.04 -21.47 -8.47
N ILE A 381 23.30 -21.08 -8.31
CA ILE A 381 24.45 -21.76 -8.88
C ILE A 381 25.38 -22.21 -7.75
N LYS A 382 25.79 -23.47 -7.80
CA LYS A 382 26.81 -24.05 -6.95
C LYS A 382 28.18 -23.92 -7.64
N VAL A 383 28.85 -22.80 -7.33
CA VAL A 383 30.17 -22.48 -7.95
C VAL A 383 31.22 -23.46 -7.51
N PHE A 384 31.24 -23.81 -6.22
CA PHE A 384 32.08 -24.83 -5.61
C PHE A 384 31.27 -25.68 -4.63
N LYS A 385 31.82 -26.77 -4.12
CA LYS A 385 31.13 -27.64 -3.14
C LYS A 385 30.59 -26.87 -1.92
N ASN A 386 31.25 -25.79 -1.55
CA ASN A 386 30.94 -24.98 -0.37
C ASN A 386 30.61 -23.52 -0.69
N LEU A 387 30.52 -23.16 -1.96
CA LEU A 387 30.15 -21.82 -2.40
C LEU A 387 28.93 -21.91 -3.34
N THR A 388 27.83 -21.33 -2.92
CA THR A 388 26.62 -21.14 -3.75
C THR A 388 26.39 -19.65 -3.98
N THR A 389 25.83 -19.29 -5.10
CA THR A 389 25.41 -17.91 -5.37
C THR A 389 24.05 -17.87 -6.03
N GLY A 390 23.21 -16.98 -5.55
CA GLY A 390 21.96 -16.59 -6.24
C GLY A 390 22.23 -15.38 -7.13
N LEU A 391 21.59 -15.36 -8.30
CA LEU A 391 21.54 -14.20 -9.19
C LEU A 391 20.09 -13.98 -9.60
N ASP A 392 19.56 -12.80 -9.31
CA ASP A 392 18.21 -12.42 -9.67
C ASP A 392 18.28 -11.16 -10.53
N ILE A 393 17.65 -11.21 -11.69
CA ILE A 393 17.56 -10.09 -12.63
C ILE A 393 16.10 -9.89 -12.96
N ALA A 394 15.59 -8.68 -12.81
CA ALA A 394 14.26 -8.35 -13.26
C ALA A 394 14.24 -7.02 -14.04
N TYR A 395 13.47 -7.00 -15.10
CA TYR A 395 13.11 -5.82 -15.86
C TYR A 395 11.58 -5.71 -15.90
N ASN A 396 11.06 -4.62 -15.41
CA ASN A 396 9.64 -4.35 -15.39
C ASN A 396 9.37 -3.00 -16.04
N GLN A 397 8.34 -2.93 -16.85
CA GLN A 397 7.84 -1.68 -17.42
C GLN A 397 6.33 -1.65 -17.29
N THR A 398 5.82 -0.67 -16.55
CA THR A 398 4.39 -0.43 -16.41
C THR A 398 4.06 0.91 -17.03
N SER A 399 3.09 0.95 -17.92
CA SER A 399 2.63 2.14 -18.61
C SER A 399 1.15 2.35 -18.30
N TYR A 400 0.80 3.55 -17.95
CA TYR A 400 -0.58 3.96 -17.67
C TYR A 400 -1.01 5.02 -18.67
N ASN A 401 -2.23 4.91 -19.17
CA ASN A 401 -2.99 6.07 -19.61
C ASN A 401 -3.81 6.56 -18.41
N LEU A 402 -3.88 7.86 -18.19
CA LEU A 402 -4.43 8.38 -16.95
C LEU A 402 -5.48 9.47 -17.19
N MET A 403 -6.49 9.49 -16.36
CA MET A 403 -7.35 10.62 -16.06
C MET A 403 -7.19 10.97 -14.59
N ASP A 404 -7.36 12.24 -14.22
CA ASP A 404 -7.43 12.64 -12.83
C ASP A 404 -8.54 11.87 -12.10
N GLN A 405 -8.29 11.48 -10.84
CA GLN A 405 -9.22 10.70 -10.04
C GLN A 405 -9.66 11.42 -8.76
N GLY A 406 -9.02 12.52 -8.43
CA GLY A 406 -9.21 13.26 -7.18
C GLY A 406 -9.62 14.71 -7.37
N TRP A 407 -9.67 15.44 -6.26
CA TRP A 407 -9.87 16.87 -6.21
C TRP A 407 -8.54 17.58 -6.48
N SER A 408 -8.62 18.78 -7.04
CA SER A 408 -7.46 19.67 -7.17
C SER A 408 -6.90 20.06 -5.79
N GLU A 409 -5.58 20.16 -5.67
CA GLU A 409 -4.91 20.66 -4.46
C GLU A 409 -5.37 22.07 -4.06
N ASP A 410 -5.77 22.89 -5.05
CA ASP A 410 -6.23 24.26 -4.82
C ASP A 410 -7.66 24.35 -4.24
N TYR A 411 -8.34 23.22 -4.08
CA TYR A 411 -9.76 23.14 -3.70
C TYR A 411 -10.68 24.05 -4.54
N SER A 412 -10.20 24.48 -5.69
CA SER A 412 -10.96 25.27 -6.62
C SER A 412 -11.74 24.39 -7.58
N MET A 413 -13.05 24.60 -7.65
CA MET A 413 -13.89 23.87 -8.60
C MET A 413 -13.47 24.07 -10.05
N GLN A 414 -12.79 25.18 -10.37
CA GLN A 414 -12.30 25.46 -11.71
C GLN A 414 -11.22 24.49 -12.16
N ASN A 415 -10.47 23.93 -11.21
CA ASN A 415 -9.33 23.06 -11.48
C ASN A 415 -9.68 21.58 -11.49
N ILE A 416 -10.93 21.20 -11.24
CA ILE A 416 -11.32 19.79 -11.25
C ILE A 416 -11.16 19.24 -12.67
N GLY A 417 -10.24 18.26 -12.82
CA GLY A 417 -9.99 17.52 -14.05
C GLY A 417 -10.57 16.11 -14.03
N ALA A 418 -10.94 15.62 -12.85
CA ALA A 418 -11.41 14.25 -12.64
C ALA A 418 -12.86 14.05 -13.13
N PRO A 419 -13.12 13.20 -14.14
CA PRO A 419 -14.46 12.98 -14.68
C PRO A 419 -15.45 12.45 -13.63
N ASN A 420 -15.00 11.56 -12.75
CA ASN A 420 -15.81 10.98 -11.68
C ASN A 420 -16.27 12.06 -10.68
N VAL A 421 -15.43 13.00 -10.32
CA VAL A 421 -15.82 14.14 -9.45
C VAL A 421 -16.76 15.08 -10.18
N LEU A 422 -16.45 15.47 -11.43
CA LEU A 422 -17.29 16.30 -12.25
C LEU A 422 -18.69 15.69 -12.47
N GLY A 423 -18.76 14.38 -12.61
CA GLY A 423 -20.03 13.65 -12.73
C GLY A 423 -20.93 13.77 -11.51
N VAL A 424 -20.40 14.10 -10.34
CA VAL A 424 -21.17 14.26 -9.09
C VAL A 424 -21.51 15.72 -8.80
N VAL A 425 -20.57 16.65 -9.08
CA VAL A 425 -20.72 18.06 -8.72
C VAL A 425 -21.39 18.91 -9.79
N SER A 426 -21.51 18.41 -11.03
CA SER A 426 -22.15 19.16 -12.12
C SER A 426 -23.67 19.23 -11.93
N ALA A 427 -24.24 20.42 -12.16
CA ALA A 427 -25.69 20.64 -11.98
C ALA A 427 -26.52 19.81 -12.99
N PRO A 428 -27.43 18.95 -12.52
CA PRO A 428 -28.16 18.03 -13.39
C PRO A 428 -29.19 18.69 -14.32
N PHE A 429 -29.57 19.93 -14.07
CA PHE A 429 -30.50 20.67 -14.93
C PHE A 429 -29.81 21.25 -16.19
N ILE A 430 -28.48 21.22 -16.28
CA ILE A 430 -27.70 21.73 -17.42
C ILE A 430 -27.61 20.66 -18.51
N SER A 431 -27.77 21.09 -19.78
CA SER A 431 -27.56 20.22 -20.92
C SER A 431 -26.08 19.89 -21.12
N PRO A 432 -25.70 18.63 -21.43
CA PRO A 432 -24.33 18.26 -21.77
C PRO A 432 -23.90 18.76 -23.16
N TYR A 433 -24.84 19.18 -23.99
CA TYR A 433 -24.59 19.58 -25.38
C TYR A 433 -24.40 21.08 -25.54
N ALA A 434 -23.65 21.46 -26.57
CA ALA A 434 -23.47 22.84 -26.95
C ALA A 434 -24.71 23.40 -27.65
N TYR A 435 -25.15 24.59 -27.25
CA TYR A 435 -26.22 25.32 -27.86
C TYR A 435 -25.69 26.63 -28.42
N TYR A 436 -26.12 26.97 -29.65
CA TYR A 436 -25.76 28.17 -30.34
C TYR A 436 -26.97 28.83 -30.96
N TYR A 437 -26.89 30.10 -31.20
CA TYR A 437 -27.88 30.83 -31.98
C TYR A 437 -27.76 30.40 -33.46
N ASP A 438 -28.87 29.93 -34.05
CA ASP A 438 -28.90 29.53 -35.45
C ASP A 438 -29.19 30.78 -36.29
N TYR A 439 -28.17 31.42 -36.79
CA TYR A 439 -28.27 32.62 -37.68
C TYR A 439 -28.76 32.30 -39.10
N ASP A 440 -28.79 31.00 -39.49
CA ASP A 440 -29.17 30.58 -40.83
C ASP A 440 -30.70 30.37 -40.99
N SER A 441 -31.45 30.42 -39.93
CA SER A 441 -32.90 30.33 -40.00
C SER A 441 -33.44 31.67 -40.54
N ASN A 442 -33.97 31.69 -41.75
CA ASN A 442 -34.67 32.79 -42.35
C ASN A 442 -35.95 33.23 -41.62
N GLU A 443 -36.12 32.82 -40.41
CA GLU A 443 -37.23 33.21 -39.54
C GLU A 443 -36.69 34.22 -38.51
N PRO A 444 -36.90 35.50 -38.71
CA PRO A 444 -36.50 36.49 -37.75
C PRO A 444 -37.27 36.30 -36.46
N PHE A 445 -36.61 35.96 -35.39
CA PHE A 445 -37.12 36.00 -34.00
C PHE A 445 -38.28 35.08 -33.67
N ALA A 446 -38.59 34.08 -34.47
CA ALA A 446 -39.74 33.19 -34.18
C ALA A 446 -39.50 32.09 -33.15
N SER A 447 -38.28 31.88 -32.68
CA SER A 447 -38.03 30.98 -31.55
C SER A 447 -37.24 31.70 -30.49
N ASP A 448 -37.86 31.95 -29.40
CA ASP A 448 -37.30 32.63 -28.23
C ASP A 448 -36.28 31.77 -27.44
N HIS A 449 -35.75 30.70 -28.04
CA HIS A 449 -34.87 29.73 -27.36
C HIS A 449 -33.62 29.45 -28.18
N LEU A 450 -32.50 29.24 -27.47
CA LEU A 450 -31.31 28.70 -28.08
C LEU A 450 -31.58 27.29 -28.62
N LYS A 451 -31.23 27.06 -29.85
CA LYS A 451 -31.35 25.75 -30.53
C LYS A 451 -30.01 25.10 -30.71
N LEU A 452 -30.02 23.78 -30.76
CA LEU A 452 -28.87 23.03 -31.24
C LEU A 452 -28.62 23.39 -32.71
N SER A 453 -27.49 24.02 -33.00
CA SER A 453 -27.08 24.30 -34.36
C SER A 453 -26.82 22.95 -35.10
N LYS A 454 -27.10 22.89 -36.41
CA LYS A 454 -26.77 21.73 -37.23
C LYS A 454 -25.28 21.38 -37.22
N GLU A 455 -24.43 22.39 -37.10
CA GLU A 455 -22.96 22.25 -37.00
C GLU A 455 -22.53 21.62 -35.68
N TYR A 456 -23.27 21.88 -34.59
CA TYR A 456 -22.94 21.43 -33.26
C TYR A 456 -23.89 20.31 -32.76
N ALA A 457 -24.80 19.83 -33.61
CA ALA A 457 -25.70 18.75 -33.25
C ALA A 457 -24.90 17.50 -32.80
N GLY A 458 -25.13 17.07 -31.56
CA GLY A 458 -24.43 15.95 -30.94
C GLY A 458 -23.03 16.25 -30.42
N LYS A 459 -22.53 17.50 -30.52
CA LYS A 459 -21.28 17.90 -29.87
C LYS A 459 -21.53 18.31 -28.43
N TYR A 460 -20.66 17.87 -27.56
CA TYR A 460 -20.71 18.27 -26.15
C TYR A 460 -20.23 19.72 -25.97
N ALA A 461 -20.84 20.39 -24.99
CA ALA A 461 -20.36 21.69 -24.56
C ALA A 461 -18.95 21.54 -23.92
N ALA A 462 -18.06 22.49 -24.14
CA ALA A 462 -16.73 22.48 -23.54
C ALA A 462 -16.80 22.47 -22.01
N THR A 463 -17.84 23.07 -21.45
CA THR A 463 -18.06 23.13 -20.00
C THR A 463 -19.51 22.82 -19.66
N SER A 464 -19.72 22.22 -18.49
CA SER A 464 -21.06 21.95 -17.96
C SER A 464 -21.76 23.21 -17.43
N SER A 465 -21.07 24.34 -17.37
CA SER A 465 -21.58 25.59 -16.81
C SER A 465 -21.22 26.82 -17.63
N ASN A 466 -20.95 26.65 -18.93
CA ASN A 466 -20.51 27.72 -19.82
C ASN A 466 -21.43 28.96 -19.86
N TRP A 467 -22.72 28.74 -19.53
CA TRP A 467 -23.74 29.79 -19.48
C TRP A 467 -23.82 30.48 -18.12
N VAL A 468 -23.22 29.89 -17.09
CA VAL A 468 -23.18 30.45 -15.75
C VAL A 468 -22.14 31.57 -15.62
N GLN A 469 -21.20 31.67 -16.57
CA GLN A 469 -20.19 32.71 -16.60
C GLN A 469 -20.69 34.09 -17.05
N ASN A 470 -21.94 34.24 -17.46
CA ASN A 470 -22.44 35.57 -17.72
C ASN A 470 -22.56 36.30 -16.38
N PRO A 471 -21.74 37.36 -16.14
CA PRO A 471 -21.70 38.09 -14.87
C PRO A 471 -23.04 38.76 -14.53
N PHE A 472 -23.97 38.86 -15.47
CA PHE A 472 -25.34 39.36 -15.25
C PHE A 472 -26.32 38.27 -14.74
N MET A 473 -25.94 36.98 -14.78
CA MET A 473 -26.85 35.89 -14.41
C MET A 473 -26.61 35.33 -13.02
N PHE A 474 -25.41 35.48 -12.48
CA PHE A 474 -25.06 34.99 -11.14
C PHE A 474 -24.22 36.02 -10.40
N PRO A 475 -24.70 36.56 -9.28
CA PRO A 475 -23.87 37.38 -8.41
C PRO A 475 -22.70 36.54 -7.87
N ARG A 476 -21.53 37.12 -7.82
CA ARG A 476 -20.29 36.50 -7.29
C ARG A 476 -20.42 35.92 -5.87
N THR A 477 -21.46 36.30 -5.13
CA THR A 477 -21.71 35.90 -3.75
C THR A 477 -22.28 34.49 -3.59
N VAL A 478 -22.71 33.80 -4.65
CA VAL A 478 -23.42 32.52 -4.53
C VAL A 478 -22.50 31.32 -4.74
N GLY A 479 -21.21 31.51 -5.02
CA GLY A 479 -20.26 30.40 -5.24
C GLY A 479 -20.50 29.56 -6.51
N ILE A 480 -21.52 29.91 -7.31
CA ILE A 480 -21.92 29.18 -8.53
C ILE A 480 -21.22 29.75 -9.79
N ASN A 481 -20.34 30.71 -9.62
CA ASN A 481 -19.67 31.41 -10.73
C ASN A 481 -18.50 30.64 -11.34
N GLU A 482 -18.21 29.47 -10.87
CA GLU A 482 -17.07 28.71 -11.37
C GLU A 482 -17.51 27.77 -12.47
N ALA A 483 -16.92 27.97 -13.65
CA ALA A 483 -17.22 27.12 -14.79
C ALA A 483 -16.59 25.75 -14.63
N LEU A 484 -17.40 24.76 -14.28
CA LEU A 484 -16.99 23.36 -14.27
C LEU A 484 -16.76 22.87 -15.70
N ARG A 485 -15.77 22.03 -15.89
CA ARG A 485 -15.57 21.35 -17.16
C ARG A 485 -16.69 20.35 -17.40
N ASN A 486 -17.02 20.14 -18.64
CA ASN A 486 -17.98 19.11 -19.00
C ASN A 486 -17.31 17.72 -18.89
N PRO A 487 -17.78 16.81 -18.01
CA PRO A 487 -17.15 15.50 -17.83
C PRO A 487 -17.14 14.67 -19.11
N TYR A 488 -18.15 14.76 -19.94
CA TYR A 488 -18.17 14.06 -21.24
C TYR A 488 -17.09 14.58 -22.21
N TRP A 489 -16.76 15.85 -22.12
CA TRP A 489 -15.69 16.43 -22.91
C TRP A 489 -14.32 15.99 -22.40
N VAL A 490 -14.16 15.99 -21.07
CA VAL A 490 -12.90 15.54 -20.44
C VAL A 490 -12.58 14.10 -20.81
N ILE A 491 -13.55 13.19 -20.73
CA ILE A 491 -13.39 11.78 -21.11
C ILE A 491 -12.95 11.63 -22.57
N ARG A 492 -13.57 12.38 -23.47
CA ARG A 492 -13.23 12.33 -24.90
C ARG A 492 -11.93 13.03 -25.23
N ASN A 493 -11.39 13.78 -24.28
CA ASN A 493 -10.04 14.30 -24.28
C ASN A 493 -9.69 15.13 -25.50
N GLY A 494 -10.55 16.07 -25.83
CA GLY A 494 -10.37 16.88 -27.04
C GLY A 494 -10.32 15.99 -28.32
N GLU A 495 -11.15 14.95 -28.41
CA GLU A 495 -11.18 13.98 -29.52
C GLU A 495 -9.90 13.15 -29.69
N GLY A 496 -9.24 12.77 -28.59
CA GLY A 496 -8.07 11.87 -28.59
C GLY A 496 -6.71 12.59 -28.70
N ASN A 497 -6.68 13.89 -28.56
CA ASN A 497 -5.42 14.66 -28.59
C ASN A 497 -4.66 14.65 -27.27
N ASN A 498 -5.27 14.24 -26.19
CA ASN A 498 -4.59 14.08 -24.90
C ASN A 498 -3.82 12.79 -24.85
N LYS A 499 -2.59 12.91 -24.42
CA LYS A 499 -1.74 11.74 -24.10
C LYS A 499 -1.21 11.95 -22.69
N ASN A 500 -2.11 11.80 -21.74
CA ASN A 500 -1.78 11.74 -20.33
C ASN A 500 -1.29 10.34 -20.01
N TYR A 501 -0.07 10.25 -19.51
CA TYR A 501 0.51 8.94 -19.20
C TYR A 501 1.47 9.03 -18.02
N ALA A 502 1.64 7.91 -17.35
CA ALA A 502 2.77 7.64 -16.48
C ALA A 502 3.44 6.33 -16.93
N GLN A 503 4.77 6.33 -17.01
CA GLN A 503 5.54 5.15 -17.36
C GLN A 503 6.60 4.89 -16.30
N LEU A 504 6.44 3.80 -15.58
CA LEU A 504 7.39 3.32 -14.59
C LEU A 504 8.25 2.20 -15.18
N THR A 505 9.57 2.37 -15.20
CA THR A 505 10.52 1.34 -15.61
C THR A 505 11.40 1.00 -14.43
N GLN A 506 11.52 -0.30 -14.12
CA GLN A 506 12.34 -0.79 -13.02
C GLN A 506 13.33 -1.85 -13.51
N ILE A 507 14.57 -1.74 -13.04
CA ILE A 507 15.60 -2.75 -13.18
C ILE A 507 16.03 -3.16 -11.78
N HIS A 508 16.03 -4.46 -11.52
CA HIS A 508 16.47 -5.04 -10.27
C HIS A 508 17.56 -6.08 -10.54
N LEU A 509 18.67 -5.96 -9.85
CA LEU A 509 19.78 -6.88 -9.89
C LEU A 509 20.17 -7.27 -8.48
N ASN A 510 20.16 -8.57 -8.17
CA ASN A 510 20.58 -9.10 -6.87
C ASN A 510 21.61 -10.21 -7.08
N VAL A 511 22.69 -10.15 -6.33
CA VAL A 511 23.75 -11.19 -6.31
C VAL A 511 23.94 -11.60 -4.85
N SER A 512 23.80 -12.89 -4.56
CA SER A 512 23.79 -13.39 -3.18
C SER A 512 24.69 -14.62 -3.00
N PRO A 513 26.02 -14.43 -2.92
CA PRO A 513 26.98 -15.52 -2.62
C PRO A 513 26.84 -15.96 -1.16
N LYS A 514 26.89 -17.27 -0.93
CA LYS A 514 26.96 -17.90 0.39
C LYS A 514 28.10 -18.92 0.41
N TRP A 515 29.07 -18.69 1.25
CA TRP A 515 30.21 -19.55 1.46
C TRP A 515 30.10 -20.31 2.79
N GLN A 516 29.95 -21.63 2.72
CA GLN A 516 29.98 -22.53 3.86
C GLN A 516 31.43 -22.88 4.20
N ILE A 517 32.03 -22.19 5.18
CA ILE A 517 33.42 -22.34 5.57
C ILE A 517 33.61 -23.66 6.32
N THR A 518 32.74 -23.90 7.31
CA THR A 518 32.65 -25.17 8.04
C THR A 518 31.20 -25.64 8.08
N LYS A 519 30.91 -26.80 8.63
CA LYS A 519 29.55 -27.27 8.81
C LYS A 519 28.71 -26.31 9.65
N GLN A 520 29.34 -25.62 10.60
CA GLN A 520 28.68 -24.72 11.55
C GLN A 520 28.77 -23.25 11.14
N PHE A 521 29.76 -22.86 10.33
CA PHE A 521 30.02 -21.45 10.06
C PHE A 521 29.86 -21.12 8.58
N SER A 522 29.07 -20.13 8.26
CA SER A 522 28.93 -19.60 6.90
C SER A 522 29.04 -18.08 6.85
N ILE A 523 29.48 -17.58 5.72
CA ILE A 523 29.46 -16.16 5.35
C ILE A 523 28.56 -16.02 4.14
N SER A 524 27.64 -15.08 4.17
CA SER A 524 26.83 -14.71 3.03
C SER A 524 26.85 -13.21 2.83
N ASP A 525 26.82 -12.81 1.59
CA ASP A 525 26.65 -11.41 1.20
C ASP A 525 25.46 -11.30 0.26
N ARG A 526 24.75 -10.21 0.31
CA ARG A 526 23.68 -9.88 -0.61
C ARG A 526 23.91 -8.47 -1.13
N PHE A 527 24.26 -8.39 -2.39
CA PHE A 527 24.40 -7.13 -3.09
C PHE A 527 23.20 -6.92 -3.99
N ASN A 528 22.49 -5.82 -3.79
CA ASN A 528 21.36 -5.45 -4.59
C ASN A 528 21.53 -4.05 -5.19
N TYR A 529 21.15 -3.93 -6.45
CA TYR A 529 21.04 -2.68 -7.16
C TYR A 529 19.64 -2.59 -7.80
N THR A 530 18.87 -1.58 -7.41
CA THR A 530 17.56 -1.30 -8.00
C THR A 530 17.60 0.10 -8.61
N MET A 531 17.11 0.22 -9.84
CA MET A 531 16.90 1.51 -10.49
C MET A 531 15.47 1.58 -10.98
N SER A 532 14.76 2.63 -10.60
CA SER A 532 13.44 2.96 -11.15
C SER A 532 13.47 4.31 -11.87
N ARG A 533 12.67 4.43 -12.90
CA ARG A 533 12.43 5.68 -13.64
C ARG A 533 10.94 5.84 -13.81
N ASN A 534 10.45 7.04 -13.52
CA ASN A 534 9.07 7.43 -13.78
C ASN A 534 9.06 8.62 -14.73
N ASN A 535 8.37 8.47 -15.85
CA ASN A 535 8.08 9.53 -16.81
C ASN A 535 6.59 9.79 -16.77
N GLU A 536 6.20 11.01 -16.46
CA GLU A 536 4.80 11.38 -16.38
C GLU A 536 4.53 12.61 -17.23
N LYS A 537 3.39 12.61 -17.89
CA LYS A 537 2.93 13.74 -18.70
C LYS A 537 1.47 14.00 -18.44
N TYR A 538 1.15 15.23 -18.13
CA TYR A 538 -0.20 15.75 -17.95
C TYR A 538 -0.44 16.86 -18.97
N PHE A 539 -1.54 16.77 -19.68
CA PHE A 539 -1.95 17.80 -20.65
C PHE A 539 -3.44 18.07 -20.53
N LEU A 540 -3.78 19.32 -20.36
CA LEU A 540 -5.12 19.81 -20.37
C LEU A 540 -5.26 20.74 -21.59
N PRO A 541 -6.06 20.37 -22.61
CA PRO A 541 -6.17 21.11 -23.86
C PRO A 541 -6.98 22.42 -23.70
N ILE A 542 -6.83 23.32 -24.65
CA ILE A 542 -7.66 24.53 -24.76
C ILE A 542 -9.12 24.12 -25.02
N ALA A 543 -9.31 23.17 -25.95
CA ALA A 543 -10.62 22.64 -26.24
C ALA A 543 -11.14 21.83 -25.03
N GLY A 544 -12.22 22.29 -24.42
CA GLY A 544 -12.81 21.67 -23.24
C GLY A 544 -12.29 22.19 -21.89
N THR A 545 -11.40 23.17 -21.91
CA THR A 545 -10.97 23.87 -20.72
C THR A 545 -11.51 25.28 -20.74
N ASN A 546 -12.24 25.69 -19.72
CA ASN A 546 -12.53 27.10 -19.53
C ASN A 546 -11.25 27.83 -19.12
N MET A 547 -11.21 29.09 -19.50
CA MET A 547 -10.24 30.01 -18.91
C MET A 547 -10.56 30.15 -17.42
N TYR A 548 -9.58 29.93 -16.59
CA TYR A 548 -9.66 30.15 -15.14
C TYR A 548 -8.49 31.04 -14.71
N GLU A 549 -8.65 31.72 -13.60
CA GLU A 549 -7.62 32.62 -13.09
C GLU A 549 -6.88 31.96 -11.93
N LEU A 550 -5.58 31.84 -12.06
CA LEU A 550 -4.69 31.55 -10.96
C LEU A 550 -4.17 32.86 -10.37
N LYS A 551 -4.22 32.97 -9.04
CA LYS A 551 -3.86 34.18 -8.29
C LYS A 551 -2.53 34.82 -8.72
N ASP A 552 -1.54 33.97 -9.00
CA ASP A 552 -0.18 34.41 -9.31
C ASP A 552 0.15 34.38 -10.82
N LEU A 553 -0.68 33.76 -11.65
CA LEU A 553 -0.40 33.51 -13.06
C LEU A 553 -1.40 34.18 -14.04
N GLY A 554 -2.54 34.64 -13.55
CA GLY A 554 -3.60 35.21 -14.39
C GLY A 554 -4.42 34.15 -15.12
N SER A 555 -4.97 34.51 -16.30
CA SER A 555 -5.88 33.67 -17.09
C SER A 555 -5.19 32.49 -17.73
N ILE A 556 -5.64 31.29 -17.44
CA ILE A 556 -5.11 30.01 -17.94
C ILE A 556 -6.16 29.33 -18.83
N SER A 557 -5.76 28.92 -20.04
CA SER A 557 -6.62 28.20 -21.00
C SER A 557 -6.20 26.74 -21.23
N SER A 558 -4.95 26.42 -20.98
CA SER A 558 -4.42 25.06 -21.11
C SER A 558 -3.23 24.85 -20.19
N VAL A 559 -2.99 23.62 -19.81
CA VAL A 559 -1.90 23.23 -18.91
C VAL A 559 -1.14 22.05 -19.50
N LEU A 560 0.17 22.15 -19.48
CA LEU A 560 1.06 21.03 -19.81
C LEU A 560 2.09 20.88 -18.72
N LYS A 561 2.13 19.70 -18.11
CA LYS A 561 3.13 19.35 -17.11
C LYS A 561 3.88 18.09 -17.57
N THR A 562 5.17 18.04 -17.31
CA THR A 562 6.00 16.85 -17.53
C THR A 562 6.89 16.63 -16.33
N GLN A 563 7.03 15.38 -15.92
CA GLN A 563 7.91 14.99 -14.82
C GLN A 563 8.78 13.82 -15.23
N PHE A 564 10.04 13.91 -14.88
CA PHE A 564 10.99 12.81 -14.99
C PHE A 564 11.61 12.57 -13.63
N ALA A 565 11.37 11.41 -13.06
CA ALA A 565 11.95 10.99 -11.81
C ALA A 565 12.84 9.76 -11.98
N LYS A 566 13.93 9.69 -11.23
CA LYS A 566 14.84 8.56 -11.17
C LYS A 566 15.18 8.28 -9.71
N GLU A 567 15.05 7.02 -9.32
CA GLU A 567 15.53 6.53 -8.05
C GLU A 567 16.52 5.38 -8.26
N THR A 568 17.57 5.39 -7.48
CA THR A 568 18.59 4.34 -7.48
C THR A 568 18.83 3.93 -6.04
N THR A 569 18.69 2.65 -5.75
CA THR A 569 18.98 2.06 -4.43
C THR A 569 20.06 1.02 -4.55
N LEU A 570 21.09 1.15 -3.72
CA LEU A 570 22.15 0.17 -3.57
C LEU A 570 22.10 -0.36 -2.15
N ASN A 571 21.85 -1.65 -2.01
CA ASN A 571 21.81 -2.35 -0.72
C ASN A 571 22.93 -3.39 -0.68
N ASN A 572 23.59 -3.50 0.46
CA ASN A 572 24.52 -4.58 0.73
C ASN A 572 24.27 -5.12 2.14
N ASP A 573 24.17 -6.44 2.30
CA ASP A 573 23.95 -7.12 3.60
C ASP A 573 24.92 -8.27 3.74
N LEU A 574 26.03 -8.02 4.45
CA LEU A 574 27.03 -9.02 4.81
C LEU A 574 26.65 -9.69 6.12
N ARG A 575 26.52 -11.02 6.10
CA ARG A 575 26.09 -11.83 7.26
C ARG A 575 27.05 -12.96 7.54
N LEU A 576 27.46 -13.05 8.79
CA LEU A 576 28.20 -14.16 9.39
C LEU A 576 27.20 -15.01 10.19
N GLN A 577 27.15 -16.28 9.97
CA GLN A 577 26.26 -17.18 10.68
C GLN A 577 26.99 -18.37 11.25
N TRP A 578 26.72 -18.67 12.51
CA TRP A 578 27.19 -19.84 13.21
C TRP A 578 26.02 -20.57 13.84
N GLY A 579 25.87 -21.86 13.54
CA GLY A 579 24.83 -22.71 14.12
C GLY A 579 25.39 -24.05 14.55
N ASN A 580 24.96 -24.52 15.71
CA ASN A 580 25.33 -25.83 16.21
C ASN A 580 24.32 -26.35 17.24
N THR A 581 24.20 -27.67 17.31
CA THR A 581 23.33 -28.34 18.24
C THR A 581 24.13 -29.13 19.24
N TYR A 582 23.93 -28.92 20.54
CA TYR A 582 24.60 -29.57 21.65
C TYR A 582 23.56 -30.34 22.50
N GLY A 583 23.43 -31.64 22.26
CA GLY A 583 22.41 -32.41 22.92
C GLY A 583 21.01 -31.90 22.63
N ALA A 584 20.33 -31.39 23.64
CA ALA A 584 18.98 -30.83 23.51
C ALA A 584 18.95 -29.30 23.18
N HIS A 585 20.11 -28.69 23.06
CA HIS A 585 20.25 -27.26 22.83
C HIS A 585 20.63 -27.01 21.37
N ASP A 586 19.79 -26.30 20.66
CA ASP A 586 20.04 -25.84 19.31
C ASP A 586 20.25 -24.33 19.33
N ILE A 587 21.37 -23.86 18.78
CA ILE A 587 21.79 -22.46 18.84
C ILE A 587 22.18 -22.02 17.44
N ASP A 588 21.57 -20.96 16.96
CA ASP A 588 21.93 -20.27 15.72
C ASP A 588 22.21 -18.80 16.04
N VAL A 589 23.37 -18.31 15.67
CA VAL A 589 23.75 -16.91 15.87
C VAL A 589 24.21 -16.32 14.56
N ALA A 590 23.64 -15.18 14.19
CA ALA A 590 24.04 -14.42 13.04
C ALA A 590 24.44 -12.99 13.44
N ALA A 591 25.58 -12.54 12.95
CA ALA A 591 26.00 -11.14 13.04
C ALA A 591 26.13 -10.56 11.64
N GLY A 592 25.67 -9.35 11.42
CA GLY A 592 25.71 -8.76 10.10
C GLY A 592 25.90 -7.25 10.08
N TRP A 593 26.19 -6.80 8.91
CA TRP A 593 26.35 -5.40 8.56
C TRP A 593 25.57 -5.11 7.30
N ARG A 594 24.65 -4.13 7.37
CA ARG A 594 23.83 -3.69 6.26
C ARG A 594 24.15 -2.25 5.92
N TYR A 595 24.28 -1.98 4.63
CA TYR A 595 24.51 -0.66 4.06
C TYR A 595 23.46 -0.40 2.98
N ASN A 596 22.78 0.74 3.07
CA ASN A 596 21.81 1.18 2.08
C ASN A 596 22.17 2.59 1.64
N ASN A 597 22.20 2.81 0.32
CA ASN A 597 22.36 4.13 -0.27
C ASN A 597 21.22 4.38 -1.24
N TYR A 598 20.46 5.43 -0.99
CA TYR A 598 19.33 5.87 -1.76
C TYR A 598 19.64 7.18 -2.45
N GLN A 599 19.38 7.25 -3.74
CA GLN A 599 19.51 8.46 -4.54
C GLN A 599 18.21 8.70 -5.29
N PHE A 600 17.60 9.83 -5.07
CA PHE A 600 16.38 10.23 -5.72
C PHE A 600 16.57 11.57 -6.42
N SER A 601 16.15 11.68 -7.65
CA SER A 601 16.12 12.93 -8.39
C SER A 601 14.86 13.02 -9.22
N TYR A 602 14.24 14.19 -9.23
CA TYR A 602 13.19 14.48 -10.19
C TYR A 602 13.34 15.88 -10.75
N ASN A 603 12.82 16.06 -11.95
CA ASN A 603 12.63 17.35 -12.60
C ASN A 603 11.20 17.42 -13.10
N SER A 604 10.47 18.42 -12.70
CA SER A 604 9.11 18.70 -13.14
C SER A 604 9.05 20.06 -13.80
N MET A 605 8.34 20.14 -14.90
CA MET A 605 8.14 21.37 -15.67
C MET A 605 6.67 21.53 -15.97
N SER A 606 6.15 22.72 -15.73
CA SER A 606 4.79 23.11 -16.10
C SER A 606 4.83 24.31 -17.05
N GLY A 607 4.01 24.28 -18.06
CA GLY A 607 3.77 25.37 -18.97
C GLY A 607 2.29 25.60 -19.18
N TYR A 608 1.88 26.84 -19.35
CA TYR A 608 0.49 27.23 -19.45
C TYR A 608 0.24 27.94 -20.76
N ASN A 609 -1.01 27.98 -21.20
CA ASN A 609 -1.47 28.66 -22.41
C ASN A 609 -0.75 28.16 -23.67
N ASN A 610 -0.83 26.87 -23.95
CA ASN A 610 -0.33 26.29 -25.19
C ASN A 610 -1.12 26.83 -26.39
N GLU A 611 -0.44 27.16 -27.47
CA GLU A 611 -1.07 27.70 -28.66
C GLU A 611 -1.82 26.69 -29.52
N ASN A 612 -1.55 25.40 -29.34
CA ASN A 612 -2.09 24.34 -30.22
C ASN A 612 -2.21 23.01 -29.52
N ASP A 613 -3.43 22.51 -29.40
CA ASP A 613 -3.73 21.21 -28.75
C ASP A 613 -3.16 20.01 -29.51
N LYS A 614 -2.88 20.13 -30.80
CA LYS A 614 -2.30 19.04 -31.61
C LYS A 614 -0.81 18.81 -31.33
N LEU A 615 -0.15 19.75 -30.67
CA LEU A 615 1.28 19.71 -30.34
C LEU A 615 1.50 19.89 -28.84
N PRO A 616 1.09 18.94 -28.02
CA PRO A 616 1.16 19.04 -26.57
C PRO A 616 2.59 18.82 -26.06
N ASN A 617 3.49 19.75 -26.38
CA ASN A 617 4.88 19.74 -25.96
C ASN A 617 5.25 21.07 -25.33
N LEU A 618 6.06 21.05 -24.27
CA LEU A 618 6.61 22.26 -23.69
C LEU A 618 7.45 23.00 -24.73
N LYS A 619 7.17 24.30 -24.87
CA LYS A 619 7.84 25.20 -25.82
C LYS A 619 8.33 26.41 -25.08
N LYS A 620 9.38 27.03 -25.62
CA LYS A 620 9.99 28.27 -25.08
C LYS A 620 9.05 29.46 -25.01
N ASN A 621 8.07 29.54 -25.90
CA ASN A 621 7.12 30.64 -26.01
C ASN A 621 5.77 30.39 -25.30
N MET A 622 5.66 29.38 -24.48
CA MET A 622 4.51 29.23 -23.58
C MET A 622 4.53 30.35 -22.54
N GLN A 623 3.34 30.80 -22.16
CA GLN A 623 3.21 31.71 -21.02
C GLN A 623 3.43 30.91 -19.73
N TYR A 624 4.05 31.53 -18.74
CA TYR A 624 4.22 30.99 -17.41
C TYR A 624 4.83 29.57 -17.41
N ILE A 625 6.13 29.48 -17.56
CA ILE A 625 6.85 28.24 -17.43
C ILE A 625 7.43 28.17 -16.01
N ASN A 626 7.08 27.10 -15.28
CA ASN A 626 7.61 26.83 -13.97
C ASN A 626 8.46 25.55 -13.98
N TYR A 627 9.53 25.54 -13.20
CA TYR A 627 10.47 24.43 -13.06
C TYR A 627 10.61 24.10 -11.57
N THR A 628 10.53 22.83 -11.23
CA THR A 628 10.83 22.36 -9.89
C THR A 628 11.57 21.04 -9.98
N GLY A 629 12.36 20.73 -8.97
CA GLY A 629 13.10 19.49 -8.93
C GLY A 629 13.91 19.34 -7.66
N THR A 630 14.38 18.13 -7.43
CA THR A 630 15.30 17.81 -6.33
C THR A 630 16.33 16.78 -6.75
N ASN A 631 17.41 16.68 -5.97
CA ASN A 631 18.43 15.66 -6.10
C ASN A 631 18.89 15.26 -4.70
N ASP A 632 18.21 14.27 -4.16
CA ASP A 632 18.35 13.85 -2.77
C ASP A 632 19.18 12.58 -2.66
N ASN A 633 19.96 12.50 -1.60
CA ASN A 633 20.75 11.32 -1.27
C ASN A 633 20.77 11.09 0.24
N TRP A 634 20.49 9.86 0.66
CA TRP A 634 20.66 9.48 2.06
C TRP A 634 21.24 8.06 2.19
N ILE A 635 21.88 7.83 3.30
CA ILE A 635 22.60 6.60 3.61
C ILE A 635 22.17 6.10 4.97
N ASP A 636 21.92 4.80 5.05
CA ASP A 636 21.70 4.09 6.32
C ASP A 636 22.77 3.02 6.48
N MET A 637 23.23 2.82 7.70
CA MET A 637 24.16 1.76 8.08
C MET A 637 23.63 1.06 9.33
N THR A 638 23.58 -0.27 9.30
CA THR A 638 23.05 -1.07 10.42
C THR A 638 24.01 -2.22 10.73
N TYR A 639 24.39 -2.35 11.99
CA TYR A 639 24.96 -3.58 12.55
C TYR A 639 23.88 -4.35 13.28
N TYR A 640 23.86 -5.66 13.16
CA TYR A 640 22.89 -6.49 13.86
C TYR A 640 23.48 -7.81 14.36
N LEU A 641 22.89 -8.28 15.46
CA LEU A 641 23.10 -9.60 16.04
C LEU A 641 21.72 -10.25 16.22
N ASN A 642 21.58 -11.46 15.71
CA ASN A 642 20.39 -12.30 15.91
C ASN A 642 20.85 -13.63 16.53
N ALA A 643 20.23 -14.07 17.60
CA ALA A 643 20.51 -15.34 18.27
C ALA A 643 19.21 -16.08 18.50
N ASN A 644 19.06 -17.23 17.83
CA ASN A 644 17.96 -18.14 18.01
C ASN A 644 18.39 -19.30 18.90
N TYR A 645 17.61 -19.58 19.92
CA TYR A 645 17.83 -20.66 20.85
C TYR A 645 16.59 -21.54 20.95
N ASN A 646 16.80 -22.84 20.80
CA ASN A 646 15.77 -23.85 20.94
C ASN A 646 16.24 -24.93 21.93
N PHE A 647 15.43 -25.18 22.95
CA PHE A 647 15.67 -26.22 23.94
C PHE A 647 14.59 -27.31 23.86
N LYS A 648 15.02 -28.50 23.49
CA LYS A 648 14.15 -29.70 23.38
C LYS A 648 12.99 -29.54 22.39
N ASN A 649 13.04 -28.62 21.46
CA ASN A 649 11.90 -28.24 20.62
C ASN A 649 10.62 -27.89 21.39
N ARG A 650 10.78 -27.33 22.59
CA ARG A 650 9.68 -26.94 23.49
C ARG A 650 9.76 -25.47 23.89
N TYR A 651 10.98 -25.02 24.16
CA TYR A 651 11.23 -23.66 24.61
C TYR A 651 12.10 -22.97 23.58
N PHE A 652 11.61 -21.86 23.09
CA PHE A 652 12.25 -21.07 22.04
C PHE A 652 12.54 -19.67 22.56
N ALA A 653 13.66 -19.13 22.18
CA ALA A 653 14.00 -17.73 22.41
C ALA A 653 14.69 -17.17 21.16
N ASP A 654 14.21 -16.01 20.73
CA ASP A 654 14.79 -15.23 19.67
C ASP A 654 15.23 -13.89 20.24
N PHE A 655 16.52 -13.63 20.24
CA PHE A 655 17.12 -12.40 20.68
C PHE A 655 17.71 -11.68 19.50
N VAL A 656 17.27 -10.44 19.28
CA VAL A 656 17.82 -9.56 18.25
C VAL A 656 18.28 -8.27 18.89
N VAL A 657 19.41 -7.76 18.48
CA VAL A 657 19.80 -6.38 18.70
C VAL A 657 20.37 -5.81 17.41
N SER A 658 19.86 -4.65 17.00
CA SER A 658 20.44 -3.89 15.90
C SER A 658 20.84 -2.51 16.35
N SER A 659 21.84 -1.95 15.67
CA SER A 659 22.28 -0.58 15.86
C SER A 659 22.39 0.10 14.51
N GLN A 660 21.67 1.21 14.33
CA GLN A 660 21.55 1.90 13.05
C GLN A 660 21.92 3.37 13.16
N ALA A 661 22.66 3.85 12.17
CA ALA A 661 22.87 5.27 11.90
C ALA A 661 22.28 5.65 10.55
N SER A 662 21.76 6.86 10.43
CA SER A 662 21.22 7.41 9.18
C SER A 662 21.67 8.85 8.99
N SER A 663 21.98 9.22 7.73
CA SER A 663 22.36 10.58 7.38
C SER A 663 21.23 11.61 7.49
N ARG A 664 19.99 11.15 7.69
CA ARG A 664 18.81 12.00 7.83
C ARG A 664 18.65 12.59 9.23
N PHE A 665 19.34 12.03 10.22
CA PHE A 665 19.22 12.43 11.62
C PHE A 665 20.38 13.27 12.11
N GLY A 666 20.19 13.89 13.27
CA GLY A 666 21.19 14.69 13.92
C GLY A 666 22.35 13.85 14.46
N ASP A 667 23.45 14.52 14.72
CA ASP A 667 24.66 13.92 15.27
C ASP A 667 24.68 13.88 16.81
N ASN A 668 23.65 14.45 17.47
CA ASN A 668 23.52 14.53 18.93
C ASN A 668 22.13 14.10 19.42
N THR A 669 21.70 12.91 18.98
CA THR A 669 20.36 12.37 19.33
C THR A 669 20.27 11.98 20.80
N LYS A 670 19.09 12.11 21.39
CA LYS A 670 18.84 11.81 22.80
C LYS A 670 18.99 10.31 23.13
N ASP A 671 18.49 9.44 22.27
CA ASP A 671 18.39 7.99 22.49
C ASP A 671 19.49 7.18 21.77
N GLY A 672 20.50 7.85 21.25
CA GLY A 672 21.62 7.24 20.55
C GLY A 672 22.92 7.26 21.32
N PHE A 673 23.88 6.46 20.89
CA PHE A 673 25.26 6.60 21.31
C PHE A 673 26.13 7.13 20.17
N GLN A 674 27.19 7.83 20.52
CA GLN A 674 28.11 8.44 19.55
C GLN A 674 29.20 7.45 19.13
N MET A 675 29.35 7.23 17.82
CA MET A 675 30.45 6.47 17.26
C MET A 675 30.83 7.05 15.89
N ALA A 676 32.12 7.33 15.70
CA ALA A 676 32.66 7.92 14.47
C ALA A 676 31.99 9.26 14.05
N GLY A 677 31.55 10.08 15.02
CA GLY A 677 30.97 11.39 14.77
C GLY A 677 29.50 11.35 14.31
N VAL A 678 28.82 10.20 14.42
CA VAL A 678 27.41 10.03 14.13
C VAL A 678 26.68 9.36 15.29
N SER A 679 25.39 9.64 15.43
CA SER A 679 24.52 8.99 16.39
C SER A 679 24.00 7.65 15.88
N TRP A 680 24.04 6.65 16.77
CA TRP A 680 23.60 5.27 16.50
C TRP A 680 22.44 4.92 17.44
N GLY A 681 21.29 4.59 16.88
CA GLY A 681 20.17 4.03 17.62
C GLY A 681 20.35 2.57 17.95
N VAL A 682 19.78 2.10 19.06
CA VAL A 682 19.84 0.70 19.49
C VAL A 682 18.43 0.14 19.63
N PHE A 683 18.19 -0.98 18.98
CA PHE A 683 16.87 -1.60 18.85
C PHE A 683 16.95 -3.08 19.27
N PRO A 684 16.63 -3.39 20.55
CA PRO A 684 16.59 -4.76 21.06
C PRO A 684 15.22 -5.40 20.87
N SER A 685 15.20 -6.72 20.70
CA SER A 685 14.01 -7.59 20.72
C SER A 685 14.29 -8.88 21.46
N LEU A 686 13.34 -9.34 22.23
CA LEU A 686 13.32 -10.67 22.82
C LEU A 686 11.92 -11.27 22.59
N GLN A 687 11.89 -12.38 21.88
CA GLN A 687 10.70 -13.17 21.67
C GLN A 687 10.88 -14.53 22.31
N LEU A 688 9.85 -15.02 23.01
CA LEU A 688 9.86 -16.29 23.72
C LEU A 688 8.70 -17.16 23.21
N GLY A 689 8.94 -18.45 23.09
CA GLY A 689 7.93 -19.41 22.69
C GLY A 689 7.95 -20.66 23.57
N TRP A 690 6.76 -21.16 23.86
CA TRP A 690 6.57 -22.40 24.60
C TRP A 690 5.58 -23.30 23.89
N LEU A 691 6.07 -24.45 23.43
CA LEU A 691 5.22 -25.47 22.80
C LEU A 691 4.63 -26.38 23.89
N ILE A 692 3.49 -25.97 24.42
CA ILE A 692 2.80 -26.60 25.53
C ILE A 692 2.43 -28.06 25.17
N SER A 693 2.03 -28.30 23.94
CA SER A 693 1.60 -29.61 23.45
C SER A 693 2.73 -30.64 23.43
N SER A 694 4.01 -30.25 23.48
CA SER A 694 5.15 -31.15 23.56
C SER A 694 5.55 -31.53 25.00
N GLU A 695 4.89 -30.95 25.99
CA GLU A 695 5.19 -31.27 27.37
C GLU A 695 4.74 -32.70 27.77
N PRO A 696 5.53 -33.42 28.58
CA PRO A 696 5.20 -34.80 28.99
C PRO A 696 3.88 -34.94 29.78
N TRP A 697 3.50 -33.88 30.50
CA TRP A 697 2.25 -33.83 31.26
C TRP A 697 1.03 -33.46 30.39
N PHE A 698 1.25 -32.89 29.18
CA PHE A 698 0.16 -32.48 28.29
C PHE A 698 -0.36 -33.72 27.51
N LYS A 699 -1.62 -34.01 27.70
CA LYS A 699 -2.24 -35.15 26.99
C LYS A 699 -2.81 -34.65 25.66
N THR A 700 -2.04 -34.78 24.58
CA THR A 700 -2.58 -34.63 23.24
C THR A 700 -3.64 -35.69 22.97
N GLY A 701 -4.80 -35.30 22.48
CA GLY A 701 -5.92 -36.23 22.23
C GLY A 701 -6.79 -35.70 21.10
N LYS A 702 -7.99 -36.23 20.94
CA LYS A 702 -8.93 -35.80 19.90
C LYS A 702 -9.35 -34.31 20.01
N GLY A 703 -9.20 -33.71 21.21
CA GLY A 703 -9.58 -32.34 21.47
C GLY A 703 -8.51 -31.34 21.03
N ILE A 704 -7.29 -31.47 21.57
CA ILE A 704 -6.17 -30.55 21.32
C ILE A 704 -4.99 -31.40 20.82
N GLN A 705 -4.49 -31.07 19.62
CA GLN A 705 -3.34 -31.73 19.02
C GLN A 705 -2.07 -30.86 19.13
N TYR A 706 -2.22 -29.57 19.08
CA TYR A 706 -1.14 -28.60 19.11
C TYR A 706 -1.54 -27.39 19.93
N LEU A 707 -0.63 -26.87 20.74
CA LEU A 707 -0.82 -25.64 21.50
C LEU A 707 0.54 -24.97 21.75
N LYS A 708 0.68 -23.73 21.30
CA LYS A 708 1.87 -22.91 21.45
C LYS A 708 1.52 -21.56 22.06
N LEU A 709 2.29 -21.12 23.04
CA LEU A 709 2.25 -19.79 23.63
C LEU A 709 3.49 -19.01 23.20
N THR A 710 3.31 -17.76 22.79
CA THR A 710 4.39 -16.84 22.49
C THR A 710 4.25 -15.57 23.31
N ALA A 711 5.36 -14.92 23.65
CA ALA A 711 5.38 -13.63 24.29
C ALA A 711 6.62 -12.87 23.88
N GLY A 712 6.53 -11.56 23.72
CA GLY A 712 7.66 -10.76 23.27
C GLY A 712 7.63 -9.32 23.70
N ALA A 713 8.82 -8.74 23.71
CA ALA A 713 9.03 -7.32 23.91
C ALA A 713 10.13 -6.83 22.97
N GLU A 714 9.91 -5.71 22.33
CA GLU A 714 10.90 -5.11 21.42
C GLU A 714 10.83 -3.58 21.38
N LYS A 715 11.93 -2.96 21.01
CA LYS A 715 12.03 -1.53 20.71
C LYS A 715 12.47 -1.37 19.27
N ASN A 716 11.72 -0.62 18.49
CA ASN A 716 11.97 -0.35 17.06
C ASN A 716 11.96 1.15 16.79
N GLY A 717 12.56 1.55 15.67
CA GLY A 717 12.44 2.91 15.18
C GLY A 717 11.54 3.05 13.96
N ASN A 718 11.14 4.31 13.68
CA ASN A 718 10.59 4.73 12.41
C ASN A 718 11.42 5.89 11.88
N ASP A 719 12.12 5.67 10.77
CA ASP A 719 13.03 6.64 10.17
C ASP A 719 12.49 7.24 8.87
N ASN A 720 11.22 7.01 8.54
CA ASN A 720 10.63 7.44 7.29
C ASN A 720 10.26 8.94 7.30
N LEU A 721 11.28 9.78 7.51
CA LEU A 721 11.16 11.23 7.47
C LEU A 721 11.19 11.72 6.02
N VAL A 722 10.16 12.46 5.61
CA VAL A 722 10.02 12.98 4.24
C VAL A 722 11.08 14.04 3.93
N ASP A 723 11.48 14.86 4.89
CA ASP A 723 12.56 15.83 4.73
C ASP A 723 13.92 15.17 5.04
N TYR A 724 14.66 14.84 4.00
CA TYR A 724 15.95 14.15 4.12
C TYR A 724 17.05 15.00 4.76
N TYR A 725 16.84 16.31 4.85
CA TYR A 725 17.80 17.29 5.37
C TYR A 725 17.31 18.02 6.63
N ALA A 726 16.28 17.51 7.30
CA ALA A 726 15.70 18.10 8.50
C ALA A 726 16.73 18.38 9.62
N ALA A 727 17.81 17.57 9.68
CA ALA A 727 18.92 17.76 10.63
C ALA A 727 19.89 18.88 10.24
N ARG A 728 19.76 19.51 9.07
CA ARG A 728 20.75 20.42 8.48
C ARG A 728 20.16 21.80 8.25
N THR A 729 20.98 22.85 8.37
CA THR A 729 20.61 24.18 7.87
C THR A 729 20.80 24.23 6.36
N TYR A 730 19.76 24.60 5.63
CA TYR A 730 19.88 24.82 4.19
C TYR A 730 19.01 25.99 3.71
N TRP A 731 19.43 26.55 2.60
CA TRP A 731 18.82 27.68 1.96
C TRP A 731 18.25 27.29 0.61
N GLU A 732 17.13 27.88 0.26
CA GLU A 732 16.49 27.68 -1.02
C GLU A 732 16.46 29.00 -1.79
N SER A 733 16.56 28.93 -3.12
CA SER A 733 16.44 30.10 -3.96
C SER A 733 14.98 30.39 -4.27
N MET A 734 14.62 31.67 -4.26
CA MET A 734 13.33 32.14 -4.74
C MET A 734 13.51 33.28 -5.72
N GLN A 735 12.65 33.35 -6.71
CA GLN A 735 12.62 34.48 -7.63
C GLN A 735 11.92 35.66 -6.93
N VAL A 736 12.65 36.73 -6.70
CA VAL A 736 12.13 37.96 -6.03
C VAL A 736 11.54 38.92 -7.07
N THR A 737 12.18 39.01 -8.24
CA THR A 737 11.68 39.74 -9.40
C THR A 737 12.04 38.97 -10.68
N GLU A 738 11.56 39.39 -11.84
CA GLU A 738 11.87 38.76 -13.15
C GLU A 738 13.36 38.48 -13.38
N ASN A 739 14.26 39.28 -12.80
CA ASN A 739 15.70 39.16 -13.00
C ASN A 739 16.52 39.03 -11.71
N THR A 740 15.88 38.86 -10.55
CA THR A 740 16.57 38.81 -9.28
C THR A 740 16.19 37.56 -8.53
N VAL A 741 17.19 36.74 -8.21
CA VAL A 741 17.04 35.54 -7.35
C VAL A 741 17.52 35.89 -5.95
N GLY A 742 16.69 35.66 -4.97
CA GLY A 742 17.02 35.76 -3.55
C GLY A 742 17.23 34.37 -2.93
N LEU A 743 17.84 34.32 -1.75
CA LEU A 743 17.92 33.12 -0.92
C LEU A 743 17.08 33.33 0.32
N TYR A 744 16.33 32.32 0.68
CA TYR A 744 15.63 32.29 1.96
C TYR A 744 16.02 31.04 2.76
N LEU A 745 15.97 31.15 4.07
CA LEU A 745 16.25 30.03 4.97
C LEU A 745 15.09 29.06 4.90
N LYS A 746 15.34 27.84 4.41
CA LYS A 746 14.32 26.79 4.30
C LYS A 746 14.23 25.94 5.57
N ASN A 747 15.38 25.63 6.16
CA ASN A 747 15.46 24.84 7.37
C ASN A 747 16.62 25.28 8.26
N ILE A 748 16.42 25.20 9.58
CA ILE A 748 17.44 25.40 10.60
C ILE A 748 17.87 24.02 11.11
N GLU A 749 19.17 23.86 11.32
CA GLU A 749 19.76 22.67 11.89
C GLU A 749 19.07 22.25 13.21
N ASN A 750 18.69 20.97 13.25
CA ASN A 750 18.32 20.31 14.49
C ASN A 750 19.23 19.11 14.71
N SER A 751 20.34 19.32 15.46
CA SER A 751 21.31 18.28 15.76
C SER A 751 20.77 17.16 16.64
N THR A 752 19.59 17.36 17.27
CA THR A 752 18.96 16.39 18.17
C THR A 752 17.86 15.58 17.51
N ILE A 753 17.49 15.89 16.29
CA ILE A 753 16.42 15.15 15.57
C ILE A 753 16.79 13.68 15.42
N GLN A 754 15.86 12.80 15.76
CA GLN A 754 16.07 11.36 15.76
C GLN A 754 14.86 10.62 15.15
N TRP A 755 14.97 9.31 14.99
CA TRP A 755 13.87 8.41 14.65
C TRP A 755 12.78 8.42 15.73
N GLU A 756 11.55 8.15 15.33
CA GLU A 756 10.48 7.82 16.30
C GLU A 756 10.79 6.47 16.95
N THR A 757 10.43 6.30 18.18
CA THR A 757 10.70 5.09 18.94
C THR A 757 9.42 4.37 19.34
N THR A 758 9.22 3.15 18.84
CA THR A 758 8.07 2.30 19.19
C THR A 758 8.50 1.15 20.09
N THR A 759 7.95 1.09 21.30
CA THR A 759 8.06 -0.05 22.20
C THR A 759 6.84 -0.94 22.02
N LYS A 760 7.06 -2.23 21.78
CA LYS A 760 6.01 -3.21 21.50
C LYS A 760 6.05 -4.34 22.52
N TYR A 761 4.86 -4.78 22.94
CA TYR A 761 4.65 -5.98 23.73
C TYR A 761 3.58 -6.84 23.06
N ASN A 762 3.77 -8.14 23.03
CA ASN A 762 2.83 -9.07 22.42
C ASN A 762 2.73 -10.38 23.23
N VAL A 763 1.56 -10.99 23.18
CA VAL A 763 1.29 -12.34 23.67
C VAL A 763 0.41 -13.03 22.64
N GLY A 764 0.84 -14.21 22.16
CA GLY A 764 0.13 -15.00 21.17
C GLY A 764 -0.18 -16.41 21.69
N LEU A 765 -1.33 -16.94 21.33
CA LEU A 765 -1.73 -18.31 21.56
C LEU A 765 -2.21 -18.93 20.25
N GLU A 766 -1.60 -20.02 19.84
CA GLU A 766 -1.92 -20.72 18.60
C GLU A 766 -2.20 -22.19 18.90
N GLY A 767 -3.23 -22.76 18.28
CA GLY A 767 -3.59 -24.14 18.50
C GLY A 767 -4.28 -24.83 17.34
N SER A 768 -4.17 -26.18 17.35
CA SER A 768 -4.92 -27.10 16.48
C SER A 768 -5.81 -27.99 17.32
N PHE A 769 -7.05 -28.11 16.91
CA PHE A 769 -8.12 -28.76 17.64
C PHE A 769 -8.89 -29.76 16.75
N LEU A 770 -9.67 -30.64 17.37
CA LEU A 770 -10.62 -31.54 16.70
C LEU A 770 -9.97 -32.45 15.63
N ASN A 771 -8.87 -33.10 15.96
CA ASN A 771 -8.04 -33.88 15.02
C ASN A 771 -7.48 -33.03 13.88
N ASN A 772 -6.95 -31.81 14.19
CA ASN A 772 -6.40 -30.83 13.26
C ASN A 772 -7.43 -30.25 12.25
N ARG A 773 -8.72 -30.43 12.51
CA ARG A 773 -9.76 -29.82 11.66
C ARG A 773 -10.03 -28.37 11.97
N LEU A 774 -9.63 -27.90 13.14
CA LEU A 774 -9.77 -26.49 13.55
C LEU A 774 -8.39 -25.96 13.95
N HIS A 775 -7.96 -24.90 13.29
CA HIS A 775 -6.80 -24.11 13.68
C HIS A 775 -7.28 -22.76 14.15
N ALA A 776 -6.78 -22.29 15.28
CA ALA A 776 -7.12 -20.97 15.82
C ALA A 776 -5.87 -20.29 16.39
N GLY A 777 -5.77 -19.00 16.15
CA GLY A 777 -4.74 -18.12 16.67
C GLY A 777 -5.36 -16.87 17.29
N LEU A 778 -4.79 -16.42 18.40
CA LEU A 778 -5.12 -15.18 19.07
C LEU A 778 -3.82 -14.45 19.41
N ASP A 779 -3.65 -13.23 18.96
CA ASP A 779 -2.57 -12.33 19.33
C ASP A 779 -3.12 -11.09 20.04
N LEU A 780 -2.53 -10.75 21.16
CA LEU A 780 -2.80 -9.53 21.92
C LEU A 780 -1.53 -8.67 21.88
N TYR A 781 -1.69 -7.37 21.67
CA TYR A 781 -0.55 -6.47 21.59
C TYR A 781 -0.81 -5.10 22.20
N TRP A 782 0.29 -4.46 22.59
CA TRP A 782 0.33 -3.09 23.04
C TRP A 782 1.61 -2.42 22.50
N HIS A 783 1.43 -1.33 21.77
CA HIS A 783 2.50 -0.52 21.21
C HIS A 783 2.43 0.88 21.81
N LYS A 784 3.59 1.45 22.10
CA LYS A 784 3.75 2.85 22.47
C LYS A 784 4.82 3.45 21.59
N THR A 785 4.46 4.53 20.87
CA THR A 785 5.41 5.32 20.10
C THR A 785 5.67 6.63 20.81
N ASP A 786 6.91 6.89 21.10
CA ASP A 786 7.44 8.13 21.70
C ASP A 786 8.31 8.85 20.66
N ASP A 787 8.64 10.11 20.94
CA ASP A 787 9.51 10.95 20.09
C ASP A 787 8.97 11.08 18.66
N LEU A 788 7.65 11.26 18.50
CA LEU A 788 7.02 11.43 17.19
C LEU A 788 7.68 12.58 16.42
N LEU A 789 7.96 12.35 15.16
CA LEU A 789 8.43 13.38 14.23
C LEU A 789 7.28 14.34 13.93
N THR A 790 7.41 15.57 14.39
CA THR A 790 6.38 16.60 14.30
C THR A 790 6.96 17.93 13.80
N LEU A 791 6.13 18.68 13.08
CA LEU A 791 6.45 20.04 12.66
C LEU A 791 5.99 21.02 13.74
N LYS A 792 6.95 21.61 14.44
CA LYS A 792 6.71 22.64 15.46
C LYS A 792 6.71 24.02 14.83
N GLU A 793 5.68 24.78 15.10
CA GLU A 793 5.58 26.16 14.65
C GLU A 793 6.55 27.06 15.41
N LEU A 794 7.16 27.96 14.65
CA LEU A 794 8.07 28.97 15.15
C LEU A 794 7.41 30.34 15.13
N ASN A 795 7.88 31.22 16.01
CA ASN A 795 7.50 32.62 15.93
C ASN A 795 8.03 33.20 14.60
N PHE A 796 7.20 33.97 13.90
CA PHE A 796 7.49 34.61 12.62
C PHE A 796 8.82 35.42 12.60
N VAL A 797 9.22 35.92 13.76
CA VAL A 797 10.50 36.64 13.95
C VAL A 797 11.73 35.77 13.64
N SER A 798 11.61 34.45 13.69
CA SER A 798 12.70 33.51 13.38
C SER A 798 13.01 33.40 11.89
N GLY A 799 12.18 34.01 11.01
CA GLY A 799 12.30 33.92 9.55
C GLY A 799 11.86 32.59 8.97
N MET A 800 11.30 31.71 9.78
CA MET A 800 10.72 30.42 9.39
C MET A 800 9.39 30.19 10.10
N ASN A 801 8.51 29.44 9.48
CA ASN A 801 7.20 29.11 10.06
C ASN A 801 7.23 27.84 10.91
N LYS A 802 7.97 26.83 10.48
CA LYS A 802 7.97 25.48 11.08
C LYS A 802 9.35 24.84 10.98
N TYR A 803 9.66 23.94 11.93
CA TYR A 803 10.84 23.08 11.88
C TYR A 803 10.55 21.70 12.47
N TRP A 804 11.34 20.70 12.09
CA TRP A 804 11.18 19.34 12.57
C TRP A 804 11.68 19.14 13.99
N THR A 805 10.87 18.46 14.82
CA THR A 805 11.23 18.08 16.20
C THR A 805 10.75 16.67 16.52
N ASN A 806 11.24 16.12 17.63
CA ASN A 806 10.74 14.87 18.22
C ASN A 806 9.87 15.19 19.45
N GLU A 807 8.64 15.60 19.21
CA GLU A 807 7.69 15.92 20.27
C GLU A 807 6.37 15.19 20.00
N GLY A 808 5.84 14.51 21.03
CA GLY A 808 4.58 13.80 20.94
C GLY A 808 4.72 12.30 21.16
N ALA A 809 3.59 11.68 21.50
CA ALA A 809 3.50 10.26 21.74
C ALA A 809 2.10 9.72 21.42
N MET A 810 2.02 8.42 21.08
CA MET A 810 0.77 7.71 20.86
C MET A 810 0.84 6.26 21.29
N THR A 811 -0.32 5.65 21.47
CA THR A 811 -0.44 4.23 21.83
C THR A 811 -1.42 3.52 20.93
N ASN A 812 -1.12 2.25 20.61
CA ASN A 812 -2.02 1.30 19.97
C ASN A 812 -2.17 0.07 20.85
N LYS A 813 -3.41 -0.39 21.01
CA LYS A 813 -3.74 -1.63 21.71
C LYS A 813 -4.72 -2.40 20.89
N GLY A 814 -4.54 -3.71 20.77
CA GLY A 814 -5.44 -4.48 19.96
C GLY A 814 -5.29 -5.99 20.10
N PHE A 815 -6.07 -6.65 19.28
CA PHE A 815 -6.04 -8.10 19.16
C PHE A 815 -6.20 -8.51 17.70
N GLU A 816 -5.73 -9.71 17.40
CA GLU A 816 -5.87 -10.35 16.10
C GLU A 816 -6.32 -11.78 16.36
N VAL A 817 -7.35 -12.22 15.64
CA VAL A 817 -7.89 -13.60 15.71
C VAL A 817 -7.92 -14.17 14.31
N ASN A 818 -7.49 -15.40 14.17
CA ASN A 818 -7.66 -16.16 12.95
C ASN A 818 -8.16 -17.56 13.28
N VAL A 819 -9.06 -18.07 12.46
CA VAL A 819 -9.67 -19.40 12.60
C VAL A 819 -9.82 -20.00 11.22
N ASN A 820 -9.34 -21.22 11.05
CA ASN A 820 -9.55 -22.03 9.86
C ASN A 820 -10.11 -23.38 10.26
N ALA A 821 -11.21 -23.80 9.64
CA ALA A 821 -11.90 -25.03 9.97
C ALA A 821 -12.22 -25.86 8.73
N ALA A 822 -11.78 -27.11 8.69
CA ALA A 822 -12.23 -28.12 7.74
C ALA A 822 -13.55 -28.74 8.25
N LEU A 823 -14.68 -28.12 7.93
CA LEU A 823 -16.02 -28.50 8.39
C LEU A 823 -16.42 -29.85 7.84
N ILE A 824 -16.20 -30.10 6.57
CA ILE A 824 -16.41 -31.37 5.89
C ILE A 824 -15.11 -31.76 5.18
N ASN A 825 -14.57 -32.91 5.52
CA ASN A 825 -13.41 -33.48 4.85
C ASN A 825 -13.68 -34.94 4.53
N LYS A 826 -14.29 -35.21 3.37
CA LYS A 826 -14.63 -36.53 2.83
C LYS A 826 -14.13 -36.62 1.39
N LYS A 827 -13.95 -37.82 0.85
CA LYS A 827 -13.45 -38.09 -0.49
C LYS A 827 -14.11 -37.24 -1.57
N ASN A 828 -15.42 -37.09 -1.55
CA ASN A 828 -16.21 -36.39 -2.60
C ASN A 828 -16.74 -35.02 -2.17
N TRP A 829 -16.56 -34.64 -0.87
CA TRP A 829 -17.08 -33.40 -0.33
C TRP A 829 -16.04 -32.80 0.60
N LYS A 830 -15.57 -31.62 0.28
CA LYS A 830 -14.68 -30.84 1.12
C LYS A 830 -15.27 -29.48 1.32
N TRP A 831 -15.35 -29.03 2.57
CA TRP A 831 -15.79 -27.68 2.89
C TRP A 831 -14.91 -27.14 4.00
N GLU A 832 -14.22 -26.07 3.67
CA GLU A 832 -13.36 -25.33 4.57
C GLU A 832 -13.93 -23.94 4.79
N LEU A 833 -13.80 -23.43 6.00
CA LEU A 833 -14.19 -22.08 6.38
C LEU A 833 -13.04 -21.44 7.13
N GLY A 834 -12.62 -20.27 6.65
CA GLY A 834 -11.62 -19.44 7.30
C GLY A 834 -12.19 -18.06 7.62
N ALA A 835 -11.77 -17.51 8.75
CA ALA A 835 -12.07 -16.15 9.16
C ALA A 835 -10.88 -15.55 9.89
N SER A 836 -10.60 -14.28 9.61
CA SER A 836 -9.62 -13.49 10.35
C SER A 836 -10.22 -12.14 10.71
N MET A 837 -9.84 -11.65 11.88
CA MET A 837 -10.29 -10.36 12.40
C MET A 837 -9.16 -9.70 13.17
N GLY A 838 -8.91 -8.44 12.87
CA GLY A 838 -8.00 -7.58 13.61
C GLY A 838 -8.73 -6.33 14.10
N HIS A 839 -8.39 -5.87 15.29
CA HIS A 839 -8.89 -4.61 15.84
C HIS A 839 -7.80 -3.89 16.62
N TYR A 840 -7.75 -2.58 16.46
CA TYR A 840 -6.87 -1.73 17.25
C TYR A 840 -7.60 -0.49 17.77
N ASN A 841 -7.12 0.02 18.90
CA ASN A 841 -7.52 1.30 19.45
C ASN A 841 -6.28 2.20 19.50
N ASN A 842 -6.30 3.26 18.70
CA ASN A 842 -5.26 4.27 18.64
C ASN A 842 -5.60 5.40 19.59
N LYS A 843 -4.60 5.94 20.27
CA LYS A 843 -4.75 7.12 21.13
C LYS A 843 -3.49 7.98 21.09
N VAL A 844 -3.65 9.25 20.73
CA VAL A 844 -2.62 10.27 20.88
C VAL A 844 -2.51 10.60 22.37
N THR A 845 -1.32 10.50 22.95
CA THR A 845 -1.08 10.70 24.37
C THR A 845 -0.33 12.00 24.68
N ASP A 846 0.41 12.51 23.70
CA ASP A 846 1.14 13.77 23.79
C ASP A 846 1.33 14.42 22.42
N LEU A 847 1.39 15.76 22.37
CA LEU A 847 1.64 16.58 21.18
C LEU A 847 2.46 17.82 21.55
N PRO A 848 3.18 18.45 20.57
CA PRO A 848 3.90 19.70 20.80
C PRO A 848 3.01 20.77 21.39
N ASN A 849 3.48 21.42 22.46
CA ASN A 849 2.73 22.48 23.11
C ASN A 849 2.97 23.82 22.39
N THR A 850 2.18 24.09 21.36
CA THR A 850 2.17 25.37 20.63
C THR A 850 0.83 26.06 20.77
N THR A 851 0.80 27.39 20.57
CA THR A 851 -0.44 28.17 20.66
C THR A 851 -1.50 27.75 19.64
N ASN A 852 -1.09 27.21 18.50
CA ASN A 852 -1.98 26.78 17.42
C ASN A 852 -2.49 25.34 17.61
N ASN A 853 -1.94 24.59 18.57
CA ASN A 853 -2.42 23.25 18.91
C ASN A 853 -3.45 23.29 20.05
N ARG A 854 -4.30 24.31 20.08
CA ARG A 854 -5.37 24.46 21.08
C ARG A 854 -6.68 24.68 20.37
N ILE A 855 -7.62 23.79 20.61
CA ILE A 855 -9.00 23.88 20.12
C ILE A 855 -9.88 24.21 21.32
N GLU A 856 -10.50 25.38 21.30
CA GLU A 856 -11.46 25.78 22.33
C GLU A 856 -12.80 25.07 22.07
N ILE A 857 -13.32 24.46 23.12
CA ILE A 857 -14.61 23.79 23.08
C ILE A 857 -15.64 24.67 23.78
N TYR A 858 -16.73 24.91 23.11
CA TYR A 858 -17.87 25.67 23.66
C TYR A 858 -19.07 24.75 23.80
N LYS A 859 -19.83 24.95 24.88
CA LYS A 859 -21.15 24.36 25.06
C LYS A 859 -22.20 25.44 25.20
N ASN A 860 -23.38 25.20 24.66
CA ASN A 860 -24.51 26.07 24.84
C ASN A 860 -25.24 25.69 26.12
N VAL A 861 -25.38 26.66 27.03
CA VAL A 861 -26.09 26.52 28.29
C VAL A 861 -27.32 27.39 28.26
N TYR A 862 -28.50 26.77 28.46
CA TYR A 862 -29.76 27.48 28.52
C TYR A 862 -29.93 28.20 29.88
N ASN A 863 -30.17 29.51 29.86
CA ASN A 863 -30.49 30.27 31.05
C ASN A 863 -32.01 30.48 31.17
N PRO A 864 -32.70 29.79 32.09
CA PRO A 864 -34.11 29.90 32.22
C PRO A 864 -34.60 31.30 32.67
N ALA A 865 -33.75 32.09 33.29
CA ALA A 865 -34.10 33.42 33.77
C ALA A 865 -34.16 34.48 32.67
N THR A 866 -33.40 34.28 31.62
CA THR A 866 -33.33 35.18 30.46
C THR A 866 -33.98 34.55 29.21
N GLU A 867 -34.46 33.30 29.34
CA GLU A 867 -34.98 32.48 28.22
C GLU A 867 -34.03 32.47 27.03
N SER A 868 -32.70 32.47 27.26
CA SER A 868 -31.68 32.51 26.21
C SER A 868 -30.64 31.43 26.40
N TRP A 869 -30.04 31.01 25.31
CA TRP A 869 -28.86 30.17 25.30
C TRP A 869 -27.59 31.03 25.33
N THR A 870 -26.63 30.64 26.11
CA THR A 870 -25.32 31.30 26.17
C THR A 870 -24.23 30.29 25.86
N SER A 871 -23.36 30.60 24.91
CA SER A 871 -22.17 29.78 24.64
C SER A 871 -21.14 30.06 25.74
N VAL A 872 -20.75 29.01 26.42
CA VAL A 872 -19.76 29.05 27.50
C VAL A 872 -18.61 28.13 27.14
N GLU A 873 -17.38 28.58 27.34
CA GLU A 873 -16.20 27.75 27.18
C GLU A 873 -16.31 26.51 28.08
N ASP A 874 -16.25 25.32 27.47
CA ASP A 874 -16.35 24.01 28.15
C ASP A 874 -14.99 23.35 28.34
N GLY A 875 -13.96 23.92 27.79
CA GLY A 875 -12.59 23.47 27.91
C GLY A 875 -11.75 23.69 26.66
N THR A 876 -10.53 23.19 26.72
CA THR A 876 -9.58 23.25 25.60
C THR A 876 -9.09 21.86 25.30
N ILE A 877 -9.12 21.46 24.05
CA ILE A 877 -8.46 20.25 23.56
C ILE A 877 -7.07 20.62 23.03
N HIS A 878 -6.06 19.89 23.47
CA HIS A 878 -4.71 20.02 22.92
C HIS A 878 -4.59 19.18 21.66
N GLY A 879 -4.60 19.83 20.49
CA GLY A 879 -4.60 19.17 19.18
C GLY A 879 -4.74 20.17 18.04
N PHE A 880 -4.84 19.65 16.82
CA PHE A 880 -5.02 20.43 15.62
C PHE A 880 -6.06 19.75 14.70
N THR A 881 -6.66 20.54 13.84
CA THR A 881 -7.54 20.08 12.78
C THR A 881 -6.86 20.15 11.43
N ASN A 882 -7.19 19.21 10.57
CA ASN A 882 -6.82 19.21 9.16
C ASN A 882 -8.09 19.23 8.32
N SER A 883 -8.00 19.90 7.18
CA SER A 883 -9.06 19.92 6.17
C SER A 883 -8.80 18.88 5.10
N VAL A 884 -9.81 18.06 4.80
CA VAL A 884 -9.80 17.26 3.57
C VAL A 884 -10.42 18.06 2.41
N TYR A 885 -11.42 18.90 2.70
CA TYR A 885 -12.13 19.70 1.71
C TYR A 885 -12.31 21.16 2.17
N GLY A 886 -11.33 21.70 2.90
CA GLY A 886 -11.41 23.07 3.39
C GLY A 886 -12.24 23.30 4.66
N ASN A 887 -12.76 22.24 5.30
CA ASN A 887 -13.73 22.35 6.39
C ASN A 887 -13.19 21.98 7.78
N GLU A 888 -11.87 21.76 7.91
CA GLU A 888 -11.23 21.37 9.19
C GLU A 888 -11.93 20.20 9.92
N ASN A 889 -12.32 19.18 9.16
CA ASN A 889 -13.16 18.08 9.62
C ASN A 889 -12.40 16.86 10.13
N ILE A 890 -11.08 16.93 10.23
CA ILE A 890 -10.22 15.87 10.75
C ILE A 890 -9.45 16.37 11.97
N LEU A 891 -9.62 15.70 13.09
CA LEU A 891 -9.01 16.02 14.38
C LEU A 891 -7.86 15.07 14.71
N THR A 892 -6.73 15.63 15.09
CA THR A 892 -5.65 14.92 15.79
C THR A 892 -5.39 15.62 17.12
N ALA A 893 -5.76 14.98 18.23
CA ALA A 893 -5.69 15.61 19.55
C ALA A 893 -5.37 14.61 20.67
N VAL A 894 -4.78 15.12 21.75
CA VAL A 894 -4.48 14.34 22.94
C VAL A 894 -5.76 13.77 23.55
N GLY A 895 -5.76 12.47 23.75
CA GLY A 895 -6.92 11.74 24.28
C GLY A 895 -7.78 11.06 23.20
N TYR A 896 -7.61 11.37 21.91
CA TYR A 896 -8.37 10.88 20.76
C TYR A 896 -7.48 10.04 19.84
N ALA A 897 -8.10 9.32 18.94
CA ALA A 897 -7.36 8.66 17.85
C ALA A 897 -6.87 9.70 16.84
N ALA A 898 -5.70 9.47 16.26
CA ALA A 898 -5.18 10.31 15.18
C ALA A 898 -6.11 10.25 13.97
N GLY A 899 -6.42 11.40 13.36
CA GLY A 899 -7.28 11.48 12.19
C GLY A 899 -8.77 11.17 12.47
N SER A 900 -9.26 11.48 13.68
CA SER A 900 -10.68 11.32 14.02
C SER A 900 -11.56 12.29 13.22
N PHE A 901 -12.76 11.88 12.85
CA PHE A 901 -13.73 12.81 12.30
C PHE A 901 -14.11 13.87 13.34
N TYR A 902 -14.19 15.10 12.91
CA TYR A 902 -14.52 16.25 13.73
C TYR A 902 -15.58 17.11 13.04
N GLY A 903 -16.57 17.59 13.79
CA GLY A 903 -17.63 18.39 13.23
C GLY A 903 -18.72 18.72 14.25
N TRP A 904 -19.74 19.39 13.77
CA TRP A 904 -20.89 19.77 14.56
C TRP A 904 -21.81 18.58 14.82
N GLN A 905 -22.20 18.41 16.08
CA GLN A 905 -23.28 17.50 16.44
C GLN A 905 -24.60 18.25 16.32
N THR A 906 -25.42 17.91 15.36
CA THR A 906 -26.74 18.54 15.16
C THR A 906 -27.79 17.87 16.01
N ASN A 907 -28.61 18.66 16.65
CA ASN A 907 -29.76 18.20 17.44
C ASN A 907 -31.10 18.34 16.70
N GLY A 908 -31.05 18.56 15.40
CA GLY A 908 -32.19 18.80 14.54
C GLY A 908 -32.23 20.23 13.98
N VAL A 909 -33.38 20.66 13.51
CA VAL A 909 -33.63 22.00 12.99
C VAL A 909 -34.68 22.69 13.85
N PHE A 910 -34.67 24.03 13.89
CA PHE A 910 -35.66 24.80 14.58
C PHE A 910 -37.02 24.69 13.85
N ALA A 911 -38.12 24.56 14.60
CA ALA A 911 -39.43 24.42 14.05
C ALA A 911 -39.99 25.76 13.53
N SER A 912 -39.42 26.91 13.92
CA SER A 912 -39.86 28.24 13.49
C SER A 912 -38.76 29.29 13.66
N ASP A 913 -38.89 30.40 12.92
CA ASP A 913 -38.01 31.58 13.05
C ASP A 913 -38.02 32.17 14.47
N ALA A 914 -39.16 32.09 15.15
CA ALA A 914 -39.32 32.54 16.51
C ALA A 914 -38.52 31.66 17.50
N GLU A 915 -38.32 30.40 17.22
CA GLU A 915 -37.46 29.50 17.99
C GLU A 915 -35.98 29.73 17.65
N ALA A 916 -35.66 29.85 16.35
CA ALA A 916 -34.29 30.12 15.89
C ALA A 916 -33.78 31.46 16.41
N SER A 917 -34.61 32.52 16.45
CA SER A 917 -34.21 33.84 16.95
C SER A 917 -33.89 33.89 18.45
N LYS A 918 -34.32 32.86 19.21
CA LYS A 918 -34.01 32.71 20.62
C LYS A 918 -32.70 31.92 20.89
N ALA A 919 -32.17 31.30 19.86
CA ALA A 919 -30.92 30.54 19.97
C ALA A 919 -29.70 31.47 19.86
N THR A 920 -28.77 31.31 20.76
CA THR A 920 -27.47 31.97 20.65
C THR A 920 -26.54 31.14 19.80
N THR A 921 -25.94 31.78 18.79
CA THR A 921 -24.90 31.19 17.96
C THR A 921 -23.57 31.17 18.68
N ALA A 922 -22.66 30.30 18.23
CA ALA A 922 -21.30 30.29 18.74
C ALA A 922 -20.60 31.64 18.47
N PRO A 923 -19.67 32.09 19.35
CA PRO A 923 -18.95 33.35 19.16
C PRO A 923 -18.29 33.42 17.78
N GLY A 924 -18.55 34.49 17.05
CA GLY A 924 -17.99 34.71 15.70
C GLY A 924 -18.82 34.16 14.54
N THR A 925 -19.97 33.54 14.78
CA THR A 925 -20.94 33.14 13.75
C THR A 925 -22.15 34.09 13.76
N ASN A 926 -22.50 34.63 12.59
CA ASN A 926 -23.79 35.26 12.38
C ASN A 926 -24.80 34.13 12.14
N GLY A 927 -25.77 33.96 13.01
CA GLY A 927 -26.75 32.87 13.00
C GLY A 927 -27.58 32.80 11.74
#